data_efe2aba3a5c7fceffc64224db031c287
#
_entry.id   efe2aba3a5c7fceffc64224db031c287
#
_cell.length_a   1.000
_cell.length_b   1.000
_cell.length_c   1.000
_cell.angle_alpha   90.00
_cell.angle_beta   90.00
_cell.angle_gamma   90.00
#
_symmetry.space_group_name_H-M   'P 1'
#
loop_
_entity.id
_entity.type
_entity.pdbx_description
1 polymer ?
#
loop_
_entity_poly.entity_id
_entity_poly.type
_entity_poly.pdbx_seq_one_letter_code
_entity_poly.pdbx_strand_id
1 'polypeptide(L)'
;MPSPLRPEQRRFPLHVHISVMFTFLLLLTGVVLGLFNYRQTTQIILVSSEKLFSRIEQDVRVDLQATYEPIRHLLSLLAGNPATQAANLEQRLALLKPFSQSLADNPDLASLYVGYANGDFFMVRPLRTAALKTLVKAPDAAAYQVWSIEHDASGQARSQSVFFDQALTRIGEQDNPDDAYDPRLRAWFSDARQQSGQITTEPYVFFSTRNVGTTLARRSDENAVIGADLTLETLSATLVKHVVTPATEIALFDTDGNAVAYPDSSRLVVDDRTPRLAKAADLSPSLHALLSGKHQGKRLMVDGRQWIVARSALQEGGPKGLQMALLVPEDELLVDAYRLRWQGALITLATLLLCLPLGWLISRVLVKPLHALVKEADAIRSFDFNFPLTRRSPVLEVDQLSVSMARMKDTLASFFRITDSLTAETRFAPLLQRVLLETVQIAQAQAGLIYLREHDGDRMEPHGLVIDGKAQALATFDIQGRNLDAGQSPGWFQQLAQADTVVSDIGFEQAGDLQKVLLAMTSPRVHLIGIRLRNRHNETVGLLILLINDSGTQADLEKLRPDRIAFLQAVSGAAAVSIESQRLQARQKHLLDAFIQLLAGAIDAKSPYTGGHCQRVPELALMLAHAAAASQAPAFHAYQPSEDEWEALHIAAWLHDCGKVTTPEYVVDKATKLETLNDRIHEVRTRFEVLKRDAWVSYWQALATGGDETQLATLRDTTLAGLDDDFAFVAHCNLGAEAMAEADLLRLEQIAQRRWQRTLDDRLGVSWEENRRQSHTPAPVLPVSEPLLADKPEHLLERAASELIPEDNPWGFKLDVPPYKYNRGELYNLRISRGTLTREERYIINHHMVQTILMLSHLPFPEHLNNVAEIAGGHHEKMDGTGYPKRLTREEMSLPARMIAIADIFEALTAADRPYKKAKNLSEALAIMANMCRDAHIDAELFGLFISDGVYLEYAHRFLDPRQIDAVDPASLLHKAGLTV
;
A
#
# COMPACT_ATOMS: atom_id res chain seq x y z
N MET A 1 -59.19 -57.00 33.37
CA MET A 1 -57.99 -57.21 32.56
C MET A 1 -56.96 -56.11 32.92
N PRO A 2 -55.83 -56.42 33.52
CA PRO A 2 -54.84 -55.39 33.83
C PRO A 2 -54.04 -55.14 32.58
N SER A 3 -53.79 -53.85 32.33
CA SER A 3 -52.91 -53.35 31.28
C SER A 3 -51.41 -53.75 31.46
N PRO A 4 -50.66 -54.04 30.43
CA PRO A 4 -49.28 -54.51 30.55
C PRO A 4 -48.38 -53.36 31.05
N LEU A 5 -47.62 -53.73 32.11
CA LEU A 5 -46.54 -52.91 32.68
C LEU A 5 -45.50 -52.49 31.59
N ARG A 6 -45.35 -51.22 31.44
CA ARG A 6 -44.24 -50.66 30.68
C ARG A 6 -42.92 -51.05 31.41
N PRO A 7 -41.82 -51.44 30.72
CA PRO A 7 -40.58 -51.75 31.37
C PRO A 7 -40.05 -50.52 32.10
N GLU A 8 -39.74 -50.66 33.38
CA GLU A 8 -39.03 -49.64 34.18
C GLU A 8 -37.74 -49.26 33.48
N GLN A 9 -37.71 -48.05 32.94
CA GLN A 9 -36.43 -47.46 32.50
C GLN A 9 -35.54 -47.35 33.75
N ARG A 10 -34.43 -48.05 33.79
CA ARG A 10 -33.40 -47.90 34.80
C ARG A 10 -32.94 -46.46 34.87
N ARG A 11 -33.49 -45.66 35.79
CA ARG A 11 -33.09 -44.30 36.04
C ARG A 11 -31.79 -44.36 36.85
N PHE A 12 -30.70 -44.09 36.16
CA PHE A 12 -29.43 -43.92 36.86
C PHE A 12 -29.42 -42.60 37.62
N PRO A 13 -28.82 -42.51 38.80
CA PRO A 13 -28.70 -41.29 39.57
C PRO A 13 -28.03 -40.18 38.74
N LEU A 14 -28.47 -38.93 38.93
CA LEU A 14 -28.02 -37.78 38.15
C LEU A 14 -26.48 -37.65 38.08
N HIS A 15 -25.79 -38.07 39.15
CA HIS A 15 -24.32 -38.12 39.21
C HIS A 15 -23.70 -39.10 38.18
N VAL A 16 -24.37 -40.21 37.87
CA VAL A 16 -23.87 -41.17 36.84
C VAL A 16 -24.07 -40.56 35.45
N HIS A 17 -25.25 -39.95 35.21
CA HIS A 17 -25.51 -39.31 33.94
C HIS A 17 -24.58 -38.13 33.70
N ILE A 18 -24.34 -37.32 34.73
CA ILE A 18 -23.42 -36.18 34.62
C ILE A 18 -22.00 -36.64 34.37
N SER A 19 -21.51 -37.68 35.12
CA SER A 19 -20.18 -38.20 34.94
C SER A 19 -19.98 -38.83 33.55
N VAL A 20 -20.93 -39.60 33.06
CA VAL A 20 -20.89 -40.24 31.74
C VAL A 20 -20.98 -39.19 30.62
N MET A 21 -21.89 -38.25 30.75
CA MET A 21 -22.07 -37.20 29.74
C MET A 21 -20.88 -36.25 29.70
N PHE A 22 -20.30 -35.91 30.85
CA PHE A 22 -19.13 -35.05 30.92
C PHE A 22 -17.89 -35.74 30.31
N THR A 23 -17.73 -37.06 30.60
CA THR A 23 -16.65 -37.83 30.00
C THR A 23 -16.79 -37.96 28.50
N PHE A 24 -18.03 -38.22 28.03
CA PHE A 24 -18.31 -38.29 26.58
C PHE A 24 -18.08 -36.95 25.89
N LEU A 25 -18.53 -35.84 26.53
CA LEU A 25 -18.37 -34.50 25.95
C LEU A 25 -16.89 -34.09 25.87
N LEU A 26 -16.11 -34.36 26.93
CA LEU A 26 -14.68 -34.11 26.94
C LEU A 26 -13.95 -34.92 25.86
N LEU A 27 -14.32 -36.19 25.71
CA LEU A 27 -13.71 -37.05 24.70
C LEU A 27 -14.09 -36.62 23.30
N LEU A 28 -15.35 -36.26 23.07
CA LEU A 28 -15.81 -35.74 21.78
C LEU A 28 -15.13 -34.42 21.44
N THR A 29 -15.08 -33.49 22.39
CA THR A 29 -14.46 -32.17 22.18
C THR A 29 -12.98 -32.31 21.92
N GLY A 30 -12.28 -33.18 22.65
CA GLY A 30 -10.86 -33.44 22.43
C GLY A 30 -10.56 -34.05 21.06
N VAL A 31 -11.39 -34.99 20.61
CA VAL A 31 -11.24 -35.60 19.28
C VAL A 31 -11.56 -34.60 18.19
N VAL A 32 -12.67 -33.84 18.32
CA VAL A 32 -13.08 -32.84 17.31
C VAL A 32 -12.04 -31.73 17.21
N LEU A 33 -11.57 -31.20 18.35
CA LEU A 33 -10.58 -30.13 18.38
C LEU A 33 -9.22 -30.62 17.83
N GLY A 34 -8.82 -31.84 18.17
CA GLY A 34 -7.59 -32.46 17.66
C GLY A 34 -7.63 -32.66 16.14
N LEU A 35 -8.77 -33.16 15.61
CA LEU A 35 -8.98 -33.32 14.17
C LEU A 35 -9.08 -31.97 13.43
N PHE A 36 -9.75 -31.02 14.03
CA PHE A 36 -9.88 -29.68 13.47
C PHE A 36 -8.49 -28.99 13.39
N ASN A 37 -7.77 -28.95 14.51
CA ASN A 37 -6.42 -28.35 14.55
C ASN A 37 -5.46 -29.04 13.58
N TYR A 38 -5.49 -30.35 13.49
CA TYR A 38 -4.66 -31.09 12.54
C TYR A 38 -5.00 -30.72 11.09
N ARG A 39 -6.30 -30.71 10.73
CA ARG A 39 -6.73 -30.31 9.38
C ARG A 39 -6.34 -28.89 9.06
N GLN A 40 -6.58 -27.98 10.00
CA GLN A 40 -6.30 -26.55 9.78
C GLN A 40 -4.79 -26.28 9.67
N THR A 41 -3.98 -26.88 10.55
CA THR A 41 -2.52 -26.74 10.50
C THR A 41 -1.96 -27.33 9.21
N THR A 42 -2.44 -28.51 8.81
CA THR A 42 -2.03 -29.13 7.53
C THR A 42 -2.38 -28.22 6.35
N GLN A 43 -3.58 -27.66 6.34
CA GLN A 43 -4.03 -26.79 5.25
C GLN A 43 -3.24 -25.47 5.20
N ILE A 44 -2.94 -24.88 6.36
CA ILE A 44 -2.11 -23.69 6.47
C ILE A 44 -0.69 -23.96 5.93
N ILE A 45 -0.08 -25.09 6.34
CA ILE A 45 1.26 -25.44 5.89
C ILE A 45 1.29 -25.64 4.37
N LEU A 46 0.29 -26.34 3.81
CA LEU A 46 0.22 -26.60 2.37
C LEU A 46 0.03 -25.30 1.56
N VAL A 47 -0.89 -24.42 2.01
CA VAL A 47 -1.11 -23.10 1.35
C VAL A 47 0.12 -22.21 1.48
N SER A 48 0.77 -22.23 2.64
CA SER A 48 2.00 -21.47 2.85
C SER A 48 3.16 -21.98 1.99
N SER A 49 3.23 -23.31 1.79
CA SER A 49 4.23 -23.92 0.90
C SER A 49 4.02 -23.50 -0.56
N GLU A 50 2.78 -23.39 -1.02
CA GLU A 50 2.50 -22.91 -2.37
C GLU A 50 2.96 -21.45 -2.58
N LYS A 51 2.71 -20.60 -1.59
CA LYS A 51 3.20 -19.20 -1.62
C LYS A 51 4.72 -19.14 -1.58
N LEU A 52 5.34 -20.00 -0.78
CA LEU A 52 6.79 -20.11 -0.69
C LEU A 52 7.38 -20.55 -2.03
N PHE A 53 6.78 -21.55 -2.68
CA PHE A 53 7.23 -22.03 -3.98
C PHE A 53 7.13 -20.96 -5.08
N SER A 54 6.04 -20.20 -5.10
CA SER A 54 5.91 -19.08 -6.01
C SER A 54 6.93 -17.98 -5.76
N ARG A 55 7.29 -17.77 -4.50
CA ARG A 55 8.34 -16.82 -4.14
C ARG A 55 9.72 -17.32 -4.57
N ILE A 56 10.04 -18.58 -4.34
CA ILE A 56 11.29 -19.19 -4.80
C ILE A 56 11.41 -19.07 -6.32
N GLU A 57 10.34 -19.33 -7.05
CA GLU A 57 10.31 -19.12 -8.50
C GLU A 57 10.64 -17.68 -8.89
N GLN A 58 10.03 -16.73 -8.22
CA GLN A 58 10.27 -15.31 -8.48
C GLN A 58 11.70 -14.90 -8.14
N ASP A 59 12.23 -15.37 -7.01
CA ASP A 59 13.59 -15.07 -6.57
C ASP A 59 14.61 -15.65 -7.56
N VAL A 60 14.42 -16.89 -8.00
CA VAL A 60 15.27 -17.52 -9.03
C VAL A 60 15.21 -16.76 -10.35
N ARG A 61 14.04 -16.26 -10.74
CA ARG A 61 13.88 -15.43 -11.94
C ARG A 61 14.65 -14.12 -11.85
N VAL A 62 14.56 -13.43 -10.70
CA VAL A 62 15.29 -12.18 -10.43
C VAL A 62 16.80 -12.42 -10.47
N ASP A 63 17.28 -13.51 -9.87
CA ASP A 63 18.70 -13.86 -9.88
C ASP A 63 19.19 -14.16 -11.30
N LEU A 64 18.39 -14.84 -12.12
CA LEU A 64 18.70 -15.03 -13.54
C LEU A 64 18.82 -13.69 -14.27
N GLN A 65 17.86 -12.79 -14.10
CA GLN A 65 17.91 -11.46 -14.72
C GLN A 65 19.14 -10.68 -14.25
N ALA A 66 19.40 -10.66 -12.97
CA ALA A 66 20.56 -9.97 -12.39
C ALA A 66 21.89 -10.52 -12.93
N THR A 67 21.94 -11.80 -13.29
CA THR A 67 23.15 -12.42 -13.85
C THR A 67 23.32 -12.12 -15.34
N TYR A 68 22.25 -12.21 -16.13
CA TYR A 68 22.37 -12.08 -17.60
C TYR A 68 22.32 -10.66 -18.12
N GLU A 69 21.52 -9.76 -17.54
CA GLU A 69 21.30 -8.40 -18.07
C GLU A 69 22.58 -7.55 -18.09
N PRO A 70 23.42 -7.52 -17.04
CA PRO A 70 24.68 -6.75 -17.09
C PRO A 70 25.60 -7.19 -18.22
N ILE A 71 25.64 -8.51 -18.46
CA ILE A 71 26.51 -9.10 -19.49
C ILE A 71 25.98 -8.77 -20.89
N ARG A 72 24.65 -8.73 -21.06
CA ARG A 72 24.03 -8.28 -22.32
C ARG A 72 24.44 -6.85 -22.66
N HIS A 73 24.38 -5.95 -21.68
CA HIS A 73 24.81 -4.56 -21.88
C HIS A 73 26.30 -4.47 -22.17
N LEU A 74 27.11 -5.21 -21.42
CA LEU A 74 28.55 -5.26 -21.61
C LEU A 74 28.92 -5.70 -23.04
N LEU A 75 28.34 -6.78 -23.55
CA LEU A 75 28.59 -7.27 -24.90
C LEU A 75 28.16 -6.27 -25.97
N SER A 76 27.06 -5.54 -25.71
CA SER A 76 26.60 -4.50 -26.62
C SER A 76 27.60 -3.36 -26.75
N LEU A 77 28.23 -2.97 -25.65
CA LEU A 77 29.26 -1.94 -25.63
C LEU A 77 30.57 -2.44 -26.29
N LEU A 78 30.98 -3.66 -25.94
CA LEU A 78 32.25 -4.22 -26.44
C LEU A 78 32.19 -4.57 -27.93
N ALA A 79 31.01 -4.96 -28.46
CA ALA A 79 30.84 -5.22 -29.89
C ALA A 79 31.09 -3.99 -30.76
N GLY A 80 30.86 -2.80 -30.21
CA GLY A 80 31.17 -1.52 -30.89
C GLY A 80 32.64 -1.12 -30.87
N ASN A 81 33.52 -1.87 -30.21
CA ASN A 81 34.93 -1.52 -30.10
C ASN A 81 35.67 -1.83 -31.42
N PRO A 82 36.33 -0.85 -32.06
CA PRO A 82 37.03 -1.07 -33.34
C PRO A 82 38.10 -2.19 -33.30
N ALA A 83 38.69 -2.46 -32.15
CA ALA A 83 39.65 -3.54 -31.99
C ALA A 83 39.08 -4.95 -32.16
N THR A 84 37.74 -5.13 -32.11
CA THR A 84 37.10 -6.41 -32.46
C THR A 84 37.22 -6.77 -33.94
N GLN A 85 37.58 -5.84 -34.80
CA GLN A 85 37.78 -6.03 -36.22
C GLN A 85 39.27 -6.17 -36.61
N ALA A 86 40.16 -6.16 -35.64
CA ALA A 86 41.61 -6.20 -35.81
C ALA A 86 42.06 -7.48 -36.53
N ALA A 87 43.03 -7.36 -37.42
CA ALA A 87 43.44 -8.42 -38.35
C ALA A 87 44.42 -9.42 -37.74
N ASN A 88 45.21 -9.04 -36.73
CA ASN A 88 46.23 -9.90 -36.14
C ASN A 88 46.29 -9.75 -34.61
N LEU A 89 47.01 -10.66 -33.92
CA LEU A 89 47.07 -10.72 -32.46
C LEU A 89 47.57 -9.38 -31.84
N GLU A 90 48.60 -8.75 -32.38
CA GLU A 90 49.16 -7.52 -31.82
C GLU A 90 48.12 -6.39 -31.77
N GLN A 91 47.28 -6.29 -32.81
CA GLN A 91 46.18 -5.33 -32.86
C GLN A 91 45.01 -5.77 -31.96
N ARG A 92 44.72 -7.09 -31.88
CA ARG A 92 43.67 -7.66 -31.01
C ARG A 92 43.99 -7.51 -29.52
N LEU A 93 45.29 -7.40 -29.17
CA LEU A 93 45.72 -7.13 -27.77
C LEU A 93 45.20 -5.78 -27.24
N ALA A 94 44.75 -4.86 -28.11
CA ALA A 94 44.01 -3.67 -27.65
C ALA A 94 42.69 -4.05 -26.91
N LEU A 95 42.15 -5.23 -27.12
CA LEU A 95 41.01 -5.75 -26.36
C LEU A 95 41.39 -6.29 -24.99
N LEU A 96 42.63 -6.56 -24.71
CA LEU A 96 43.09 -7.16 -23.45
C LEU A 96 42.67 -6.30 -22.24
N LYS A 97 42.89 -4.99 -22.28
CA LYS A 97 42.54 -4.11 -21.16
C LYS A 97 41.03 -4.00 -20.96
N PRO A 98 40.19 -3.68 -21.95
CA PRO A 98 38.72 -3.65 -21.74
C PRO A 98 38.14 -5.03 -21.37
N PHE A 99 38.68 -6.14 -21.93
CA PHE A 99 38.22 -7.46 -21.59
C PHE A 99 38.62 -7.88 -20.17
N SER A 100 39.87 -7.64 -19.77
CA SER A 100 40.32 -7.97 -18.41
C SER A 100 39.58 -7.17 -17.35
N GLN A 101 39.31 -5.89 -17.61
CA GLN A 101 38.51 -5.05 -16.71
C GLN A 101 37.09 -5.57 -16.61
N SER A 102 36.47 -5.83 -17.73
CA SER A 102 35.10 -6.40 -17.78
C SER A 102 35.00 -7.75 -17.07
N LEU A 103 36.03 -8.60 -17.17
CA LEU A 103 36.10 -9.89 -16.50
C LEU A 103 36.37 -9.75 -15.00
N ALA A 104 37.05 -8.67 -14.58
CA ALA A 104 37.25 -8.36 -13.17
C ALA A 104 35.97 -7.86 -12.51
N ASP A 105 35.22 -7.01 -13.20
CA ASP A 105 33.95 -6.41 -12.72
C ASP A 105 32.79 -7.43 -12.73
N ASN A 106 32.91 -8.51 -13.54
CA ASN A 106 31.85 -9.55 -13.65
C ASN A 106 32.46 -10.94 -13.31
N PRO A 107 32.46 -11.36 -12.04
CA PRO A 107 33.08 -12.60 -11.60
C PRO A 107 32.49 -13.86 -12.24
N ASP A 108 31.24 -13.84 -12.65
CA ASP A 108 30.54 -14.96 -13.27
C ASP A 108 30.99 -15.22 -14.72
N LEU A 109 31.65 -14.26 -15.33
CA LEU A 109 32.21 -14.44 -16.66
C LEU A 109 33.44 -15.32 -16.60
N ALA A 110 33.41 -16.39 -17.38
CA ALA A 110 34.54 -17.30 -17.54
C ALA A 110 35.56 -16.80 -18.58
N SER A 111 35.07 -16.20 -19.66
CA SER A 111 35.92 -15.68 -20.73
C SER A 111 35.17 -14.65 -21.59
N LEU A 112 35.92 -13.77 -22.23
CA LEU A 112 35.46 -12.88 -23.29
C LEU A 112 36.31 -13.13 -24.53
N TYR A 113 35.68 -13.22 -25.69
CA TYR A 113 36.36 -13.56 -26.92
C TYR A 113 35.72 -12.97 -28.17
N VAL A 114 36.49 -12.97 -29.22
CA VAL A 114 36.06 -12.62 -30.58
C VAL A 114 36.40 -13.77 -31.51
N GLY A 115 35.45 -14.26 -32.25
CA GLY A 115 35.65 -15.20 -33.35
C GLY A 115 35.44 -14.49 -34.69
N TYR A 116 36.19 -14.89 -35.66
CA TYR A 116 36.20 -14.26 -36.96
C TYR A 116 35.75 -15.21 -38.06
N ALA A 117 35.19 -14.68 -39.13
CA ALA A 117 34.69 -15.45 -40.26
C ALA A 117 35.77 -16.23 -41.03
N ASN A 118 37.01 -15.79 -40.93
CA ASN A 118 38.20 -16.48 -41.45
C ASN A 118 38.63 -17.69 -40.62
N GLY A 119 38.03 -17.88 -39.42
CA GLY A 119 38.39 -18.95 -38.46
C GLY A 119 39.33 -18.48 -37.35
N ASP A 120 39.80 -17.26 -37.40
CA ASP A 120 40.62 -16.69 -36.32
C ASP A 120 39.83 -16.58 -35.06
N PHE A 121 40.51 -16.62 -33.93
CA PHE A 121 39.92 -16.53 -32.59
C PHE A 121 40.81 -15.73 -31.65
N PHE A 122 40.20 -14.95 -30.81
CA PHE A 122 40.89 -14.20 -29.76
C PHE A 122 40.10 -14.25 -28.49
N MET A 123 40.63 -14.78 -27.41
CA MET A 123 39.95 -14.91 -26.12
C MET A 123 40.80 -14.40 -24.99
N VAL A 124 40.18 -13.70 -24.05
CA VAL A 124 40.77 -13.36 -22.77
C VAL A 124 40.03 -14.13 -21.68
N ARG A 125 40.78 -14.82 -20.85
CA ARG A 125 40.27 -15.58 -19.69
C ARG A 125 41.03 -15.21 -18.43
N PRO A 126 40.31 -14.93 -17.30
CA PRO A 126 40.93 -14.74 -16.01
C PRO A 126 41.34 -16.10 -15.39
N LEU A 127 42.52 -16.19 -14.87
CA LEU A 127 43.06 -17.39 -14.25
C LEU A 127 42.85 -17.36 -12.72
N ARG A 128 41.55 -17.48 -12.30
CA ARG A 128 41.11 -17.26 -10.92
C ARG A 128 41.48 -18.39 -9.96
N THR A 129 41.66 -19.62 -10.44
CA THR A 129 41.91 -20.81 -9.61
C THR A 129 43.19 -21.51 -9.99
N ALA A 130 43.87 -22.18 -9.01
CA ALA A 130 45.05 -22.99 -9.26
C ALA A 130 44.74 -24.13 -10.23
N ALA A 131 43.57 -24.74 -10.14
CA ALA A 131 43.14 -25.80 -11.06
C ALA A 131 43.09 -25.31 -12.51
N LEU A 132 42.56 -24.12 -12.74
CA LEU A 132 42.51 -23.53 -14.08
C LEU A 132 43.90 -23.20 -14.60
N LYS A 133 44.78 -22.65 -13.77
CA LYS A 133 46.21 -22.41 -14.14
C LYS A 133 46.90 -23.70 -14.54
N THR A 134 46.73 -24.77 -13.79
CA THR A 134 47.27 -26.08 -14.11
C THR A 134 46.69 -26.64 -15.40
N LEU A 135 45.38 -26.50 -15.62
CA LEU A 135 44.69 -26.97 -16.82
C LEU A 135 45.27 -26.30 -18.09
N VAL A 136 45.50 -25.00 -18.06
CA VAL A 136 46.01 -24.23 -19.21
C VAL A 136 47.54 -24.11 -19.21
N LYS A 137 48.21 -24.78 -18.29
CA LYS A 137 49.68 -24.75 -18.09
C LYS A 137 50.24 -23.33 -17.94
N ALA A 138 49.53 -22.49 -17.26
CA ALA A 138 49.91 -21.08 -17.06
C ALA A 138 51.00 -20.95 -15.98
N PRO A 139 51.88 -19.96 -16.09
CA PRO A 139 52.78 -19.58 -15.00
C PRO A 139 51.97 -19.19 -13.73
N ASP A 140 52.56 -19.46 -12.53
CA ASP A 140 51.87 -19.16 -11.26
C ASP A 140 51.46 -17.72 -11.10
N ALA A 141 52.28 -16.77 -11.62
CA ALA A 141 52.04 -15.35 -11.59
C ALA A 141 50.95 -14.88 -12.62
N ALA A 142 50.54 -15.75 -13.52
CA ALA A 142 49.54 -15.37 -14.52
C ALA A 142 48.19 -15.08 -13.93
N ALA A 143 47.62 -13.92 -14.24
CA ALA A 143 46.29 -13.48 -13.90
C ALA A 143 45.30 -13.66 -15.07
N TYR A 144 45.79 -13.53 -16.28
CA TYR A 144 45.02 -13.66 -17.49
C TYR A 144 45.72 -14.51 -18.54
N GLN A 145 44.94 -15.29 -19.28
CA GLN A 145 45.32 -15.99 -20.48
C GLN A 145 44.69 -15.27 -21.68
N VAL A 146 45.48 -14.95 -22.68
CA VAL A 146 45.00 -14.64 -24.02
C VAL A 146 45.23 -15.90 -24.87
N TRP A 147 44.17 -16.45 -25.41
CA TRP A 147 44.21 -17.56 -26.36
C TRP A 147 43.87 -17.04 -27.73
N SER A 148 44.83 -17.12 -28.66
CA SER A 148 44.69 -16.63 -30.02
C SER A 148 44.88 -17.75 -31.02
N ILE A 149 44.04 -17.77 -32.04
CA ILE A 149 44.17 -18.61 -33.21
C ILE A 149 44.21 -17.68 -34.43
N GLU A 150 45.25 -17.78 -35.22
CA GLU A 150 45.42 -17.01 -36.47
C GLU A 150 45.68 -17.96 -37.63
N HIS A 151 45.08 -17.68 -38.77
CA HIS A 151 45.33 -18.39 -40.01
C HIS A 151 46.30 -17.57 -40.87
N ASP A 152 47.35 -18.22 -41.31
CA ASP A 152 48.27 -17.61 -42.26
C ASP A 152 47.68 -17.53 -43.67
N ALA A 153 48.42 -16.94 -44.61
CA ALA A 153 47.99 -16.80 -45.99
C ALA A 153 47.79 -18.15 -46.71
N SER A 154 48.32 -19.26 -46.17
CA SER A 154 48.16 -20.62 -46.66
C SER A 154 46.88 -21.31 -46.02
N GLY A 155 46.24 -20.69 -45.07
CA GLY A 155 45.09 -21.26 -44.34
C GLY A 155 45.49 -22.16 -43.17
N GLN A 156 46.80 -22.21 -42.78
CA GLN A 156 47.23 -22.99 -41.64
C GLN A 156 46.98 -22.21 -40.34
N ALA A 157 46.29 -22.84 -39.40
CA ALA A 157 46.01 -22.26 -38.08
C ALA A 157 47.22 -22.30 -37.19
N ARG A 158 47.54 -21.21 -36.55
CA ARG A 158 48.50 -21.14 -35.44
C ARG A 158 47.75 -20.77 -34.20
N SER A 159 47.69 -21.67 -33.24
CA SER A 159 47.12 -21.43 -31.92
C SER A 159 48.19 -21.14 -30.90
N GLN A 160 48.05 -20.09 -30.12
CA GLN A 160 48.98 -19.71 -29.07
C GLN A 160 48.22 -19.16 -27.84
N SER A 161 48.79 -19.46 -26.68
CA SER A 161 48.38 -18.88 -25.39
C SER A 161 49.41 -17.86 -24.92
N VAL A 162 48.99 -16.66 -24.62
CA VAL A 162 49.85 -15.62 -24.04
C VAL A 162 49.35 -15.31 -22.63
N PHE A 163 50.25 -15.29 -21.69
CA PHE A 163 49.91 -15.11 -20.27
C PHE A 163 50.32 -13.73 -19.81
N PHE A 164 49.42 -13.11 -19.03
CA PHE A 164 49.58 -11.78 -18.48
C PHE A 164 49.42 -11.82 -16.96
N ASP A 165 50.16 -10.98 -16.26
CA ASP A 165 49.98 -10.75 -14.83
C ASP A 165 48.82 -9.79 -14.55
N GLN A 166 48.59 -9.46 -13.26
CA GLN A 166 47.55 -8.54 -12.82
C GLN A 166 47.69 -7.12 -13.43
N ALA A 167 48.91 -6.68 -13.72
CA ALA A 167 49.22 -5.38 -14.34
C ALA A 167 49.11 -5.43 -15.87
N LEU A 168 48.67 -6.55 -16.43
CA LEU A 168 48.62 -6.81 -17.87
C LEU A 168 49.98 -6.80 -18.56
N THR A 169 51.04 -7.13 -17.81
CA THR A 169 52.38 -7.31 -18.37
C THR A 169 52.48 -8.75 -18.89
N ARG A 170 53.00 -8.93 -20.09
CA ARG A 170 53.21 -10.27 -20.69
C ARG A 170 54.33 -11.00 -19.94
N ILE A 171 53.98 -12.18 -19.39
CA ILE A 171 54.89 -12.99 -18.55
C ILE A 171 55.23 -14.34 -19.12
N GLY A 172 54.54 -14.74 -20.18
CA GLY A 172 54.81 -16.04 -20.84
C GLY A 172 53.97 -16.22 -22.10
N GLU A 173 54.39 -17.19 -22.92
CA GLU A 173 53.66 -17.62 -24.12
C GLU A 173 53.86 -19.11 -24.33
N GLN A 174 52.88 -19.73 -24.98
CA GLN A 174 52.90 -21.13 -25.32
C GLN A 174 52.18 -21.34 -26.65
N ASP A 175 52.86 -22.03 -27.59
CA ASP A 175 52.21 -22.50 -28.82
C ASP A 175 51.40 -23.76 -28.52
N ASN A 176 50.23 -23.87 -29.12
CA ASN A 176 49.31 -25.01 -28.96
C ASN A 176 49.09 -25.68 -30.32
N PRO A 177 50.05 -26.43 -30.86
CA PRO A 177 50.00 -26.95 -32.23
C PRO A 177 48.90 -27.96 -32.52
N ASP A 178 48.39 -28.64 -31.47
CA ASP A 178 47.37 -29.67 -31.59
C ASP A 178 45.96 -29.11 -31.38
N ASP A 179 45.79 -27.76 -31.34
CA ASP A 179 44.54 -27.14 -31.07
C ASP A 179 43.59 -27.15 -32.33
N ALA A 180 42.53 -27.91 -32.24
CA ALA A 180 41.55 -28.07 -33.32
C ALA A 180 40.32 -27.18 -33.14
N TYR A 181 40.42 -26.10 -32.36
CA TYR A 181 39.28 -25.21 -32.12
C TYR A 181 39.02 -24.29 -33.33
N ASP A 182 37.84 -24.37 -33.87
CA ASP A 182 37.33 -23.45 -34.91
C ASP A 182 36.05 -22.77 -34.39
N PRO A 183 36.05 -21.42 -34.25
CA PRO A 183 34.85 -20.70 -33.80
C PRO A 183 33.64 -20.87 -34.72
N ARG A 184 33.89 -21.09 -36.01
CA ARG A 184 32.81 -21.23 -37.02
C ARG A 184 31.96 -22.48 -36.84
N LEU A 185 32.53 -23.50 -36.21
CA LEU A 185 31.84 -24.76 -35.87
C LEU A 185 31.03 -24.69 -34.55
N ARG A 186 31.00 -23.54 -33.91
CA ARG A 186 30.35 -23.35 -32.63
C ARG A 186 29.02 -22.64 -32.78
N ALA A 187 28.02 -23.12 -32.03
CA ALA A 187 26.64 -22.58 -32.06
C ALA A 187 26.63 -21.05 -31.77
N TRP A 188 27.42 -20.60 -30.79
CA TRP A 188 27.46 -19.19 -30.44
C TRP A 188 27.90 -18.29 -31.63
N PHE A 189 28.74 -18.81 -32.50
CA PHE A 189 29.21 -18.07 -33.66
C PHE A 189 28.25 -18.14 -34.84
N SER A 190 27.76 -19.35 -35.12
CA SER A 190 26.81 -19.57 -36.25
C SER A 190 25.49 -18.82 -36.03
N ASP A 191 24.97 -18.92 -34.84
CA ASP A 191 23.65 -18.35 -34.48
C ASP A 191 23.70 -16.82 -34.37
N ALA A 192 24.79 -16.27 -33.80
CA ALA A 192 24.97 -14.82 -33.73
C ALA A 192 25.18 -14.17 -35.09
N ARG A 193 25.69 -14.91 -36.06
CA ARG A 193 25.79 -14.43 -37.46
C ARG A 193 24.46 -14.42 -38.20
N GLN A 194 23.57 -15.37 -37.89
CA GLN A 194 22.26 -15.48 -38.53
C GLN A 194 21.23 -14.51 -37.97
N GLN A 195 21.40 -14.04 -36.74
CA GLN A 195 20.45 -13.15 -36.07
C GLN A 195 21.01 -11.71 -36.02
N SER A 196 20.14 -10.73 -36.19
CA SER A 196 20.50 -9.30 -36.14
C SER A 196 20.71 -8.75 -34.72
N GLY A 197 20.51 -9.57 -33.70
CA GLY A 197 20.59 -9.18 -32.28
C GLY A 197 21.62 -9.97 -31.51
N GLN A 198 21.59 -9.78 -30.22
CA GLN A 198 22.36 -10.61 -29.29
C GLN A 198 21.64 -11.94 -29.06
N ILE A 199 22.40 -13.01 -29.03
CA ILE A 199 21.91 -14.36 -28.73
C ILE A 199 22.41 -14.84 -27.36
N THR A 200 21.69 -15.77 -26.78
CA THR A 200 22.16 -16.58 -25.65
C THR A 200 22.01 -18.04 -26.08
N THR A 201 23.12 -18.81 -26.00
CA THR A 201 23.07 -20.25 -26.33
C THR A 201 22.28 -21.01 -25.28
N GLU A 202 21.80 -22.19 -25.65
CA GLU A 202 21.41 -23.18 -24.65
C GLU A 202 22.62 -23.56 -23.77
N PRO A 203 22.39 -23.97 -22.54
CA PRO A 203 23.49 -24.42 -21.67
C PRO A 203 24.24 -25.62 -22.25
N TYR A 204 25.55 -25.59 -22.23
CA TYR A 204 26.40 -26.66 -22.71
C TYR A 204 27.70 -26.77 -21.90
N VAL A 205 28.41 -27.90 -22.07
CA VAL A 205 29.71 -28.09 -21.43
C VAL A 205 30.78 -27.37 -22.24
N PHE A 206 31.47 -26.41 -21.61
CA PHE A 206 32.53 -25.63 -22.28
C PHE A 206 33.70 -26.53 -22.70
N PHE A 207 34.15 -26.36 -23.92
CA PHE A 207 35.22 -27.18 -24.52
C PHE A 207 36.55 -27.19 -23.71
N SER A 208 36.92 -26.02 -23.20
CA SER A 208 38.22 -25.79 -22.56
C SER A 208 38.25 -25.97 -21.05
N THR A 209 37.12 -25.90 -20.36
CA THR A 209 37.05 -25.93 -18.88
C THR A 209 36.19 -27.06 -18.33
N ARG A 210 35.39 -27.71 -19.16
CA ARG A 210 34.40 -28.73 -18.83
C ARG A 210 33.30 -28.25 -17.85
N ASN A 211 33.24 -26.94 -17.56
CA ASN A 211 32.17 -26.39 -16.75
C ASN A 211 30.90 -26.23 -17.59
N VAL A 212 29.75 -26.28 -16.92
CA VAL A 212 28.45 -25.97 -17.55
C VAL A 212 28.29 -24.47 -17.64
N GLY A 213 27.92 -23.98 -18.80
CA GLY A 213 27.70 -22.56 -19.00
C GLY A 213 26.85 -22.24 -20.23
N THR A 214 26.56 -20.98 -20.39
CA THR A 214 25.92 -20.41 -21.58
C THR A 214 26.84 -19.39 -22.19
N THR A 215 26.75 -19.22 -23.47
CA THR A 215 27.45 -18.15 -24.19
C THR A 215 26.47 -17.10 -24.63
N LEU A 216 26.73 -15.87 -24.24
CA LEU A 216 26.07 -14.72 -24.85
C LEU A 216 26.96 -14.26 -26.00
N ALA A 217 26.39 -14.13 -27.18
CA ALA A 217 27.15 -13.70 -28.34
C ALA A 217 26.42 -12.62 -29.13
N ARG A 218 27.18 -11.75 -29.73
CA ARG A 218 26.68 -10.66 -30.56
C ARG A 218 27.59 -10.46 -31.76
N ARG A 219 26.99 -10.26 -32.92
CA ARG A 219 27.73 -9.86 -34.08
C ARG A 219 28.28 -8.44 -33.90
N SER A 220 29.59 -8.28 -34.01
CA SER A 220 30.27 -6.98 -33.99
C SER A 220 30.22 -6.31 -35.36
N ASP A 221 30.49 -7.11 -36.43
CA ASP A 221 30.34 -6.72 -37.84
C ASP A 221 30.01 -7.96 -38.70
N GLU A 222 30.17 -7.86 -40.03
CA GLU A 222 29.94 -9.00 -40.92
C GLU A 222 30.93 -10.15 -40.72
N ASN A 223 32.13 -9.85 -40.21
CA ASN A 223 33.25 -10.79 -40.09
C ASN A 223 33.59 -11.22 -38.68
N ALA A 224 33.07 -10.54 -37.66
CA ALA A 224 33.39 -10.80 -36.27
C ALA A 224 32.17 -10.95 -35.38
N VAL A 225 32.24 -11.92 -34.47
CA VAL A 225 31.27 -12.17 -33.40
C VAL A 225 32.01 -12.11 -32.08
N ILE A 226 31.56 -11.25 -31.18
CA ILE A 226 32.03 -11.23 -29.80
C ILE A 226 31.18 -12.18 -28.95
N GLY A 227 31.81 -12.95 -28.08
CA GLY A 227 31.16 -13.87 -27.15
C GLY A 227 31.68 -13.72 -25.74
N ALA A 228 30.81 -14.02 -24.80
CA ALA A 228 31.09 -14.10 -23.38
C ALA A 228 30.58 -15.42 -22.84
N ASP A 229 31.43 -16.18 -22.22
CA ASP A 229 31.08 -17.40 -21.53
C ASP A 229 30.70 -17.09 -20.08
N LEU A 230 29.52 -17.49 -19.73
CA LEU A 230 28.96 -17.36 -18.39
C LEU A 230 28.86 -18.75 -17.74
N THR A 231 29.48 -18.94 -16.58
CA THR A 231 29.35 -20.18 -15.84
C THR A 231 28.04 -20.23 -15.08
N LEU A 232 27.39 -21.37 -15.06
CA LEU A 232 26.15 -21.59 -14.35
C LEU A 232 26.36 -22.15 -12.92
N GLU A 233 27.62 -22.16 -12.46
CA GLU A 233 27.97 -22.60 -11.11
C GLU A 233 27.33 -21.70 -10.04
N THR A 234 27.28 -20.40 -10.27
CA THR A 234 26.60 -19.42 -9.40
C THR A 234 25.12 -19.71 -9.27
N LEU A 235 24.45 -20.12 -10.35
CA LEU A 235 23.03 -20.48 -10.31
C LEU A 235 22.80 -21.72 -9.46
N SER A 236 23.68 -22.70 -9.54
CA SER A 236 23.64 -23.90 -8.67
C SER A 236 23.81 -23.52 -7.20
N ALA A 237 24.73 -22.63 -6.89
CA ALA A 237 24.94 -22.12 -5.53
C ALA A 237 23.74 -21.32 -5.00
N THR A 238 23.05 -20.59 -5.88
CA THR A 238 21.83 -19.87 -5.52
C THR A 238 20.70 -20.85 -5.18
N LEU A 239 20.54 -21.95 -5.91
CA LEU A 239 19.52 -22.95 -5.63
C LEU A 239 19.64 -23.55 -4.23
N VAL A 240 20.86 -23.66 -3.69
CA VAL A 240 21.09 -24.15 -2.31
C VAL A 240 20.38 -23.30 -1.27
N LYS A 241 20.26 -21.98 -1.50
CA LYS A 241 19.59 -21.06 -0.58
C LYS A 241 18.07 -21.29 -0.50
N HIS A 242 17.50 -21.97 -1.47
CA HIS A 242 16.07 -22.20 -1.61
C HIS A 242 15.63 -23.62 -1.20
N VAL A 243 16.51 -24.38 -0.57
CA VAL A 243 16.20 -25.70 0.01
C VAL A 243 15.26 -25.49 1.20
N VAL A 244 14.03 -25.98 1.10
CA VAL A 244 12.97 -25.78 2.12
C VAL A 244 13.10 -26.76 3.28
N THR A 245 13.45 -28.02 2.99
CA THR A 245 13.67 -29.09 3.96
C THR A 245 14.91 -29.86 3.56
N PRO A 246 15.51 -30.67 4.45
CA PRO A 246 16.75 -31.41 4.16
C PRO A 246 16.70 -32.30 2.90
N ALA A 247 15.52 -32.81 2.57
CA ALA A 247 15.35 -33.64 1.37
C ALA A 247 14.69 -32.88 0.19
N THR A 248 14.64 -31.56 0.25
CA THR A 248 14.15 -30.73 -0.87
C THR A 248 15.05 -30.95 -2.09
N GLU A 249 14.44 -31.22 -3.22
CA GLU A 249 15.10 -31.26 -4.51
C GLU A 249 14.67 -30.05 -5.37
N ILE A 250 15.63 -29.29 -5.82
CA ILE A 250 15.43 -28.15 -6.72
C ILE A 250 16.43 -28.23 -7.86
N ALA A 251 15.97 -28.04 -9.08
CA ALA A 251 16.82 -28.07 -10.26
C ALA A 251 16.27 -27.19 -11.39
N LEU A 252 17.15 -26.69 -12.24
CA LEU A 252 16.80 -26.04 -13.49
C LEU A 252 17.14 -26.97 -14.66
N PHE A 253 16.24 -27.05 -15.61
CA PHE A 253 16.37 -27.86 -16.81
C PHE A 253 16.15 -27.02 -18.06
N ASP A 254 16.81 -27.39 -19.14
CA ASP A 254 16.53 -26.87 -20.48
C ASP A 254 15.30 -27.55 -21.11
N THR A 255 14.99 -27.19 -22.36
CA THR A 255 13.87 -27.77 -23.12
C THR A 255 14.03 -29.26 -23.42
N ASP A 256 15.26 -29.74 -23.48
CA ASP A 256 15.61 -31.13 -23.78
C ASP A 256 15.71 -32.00 -22.51
N GLY A 257 15.46 -31.39 -21.33
CA GLY A 257 15.47 -32.05 -20.05
C GLY A 257 16.87 -32.27 -19.50
N ASN A 258 17.89 -31.54 -19.98
CA ASN A 258 19.22 -31.56 -19.40
C ASN A 258 19.25 -30.60 -18.21
N ALA A 259 19.95 -31.01 -17.15
CA ALA A 259 20.10 -30.21 -15.96
C ALA A 259 21.11 -29.08 -16.19
N VAL A 260 20.65 -27.85 -15.90
CA VAL A 260 21.42 -26.61 -16.08
C VAL A 260 21.96 -26.12 -14.75
N ALA A 261 21.20 -26.28 -13.67
CA ALA A 261 21.62 -25.97 -12.29
C ALA A 261 21.01 -26.99 -11.34
N TYR A 262 21.82 -27.41 -10.37
CA TYR A 262 21.46 -28.34 -9.30
C TYR A 262 22.28 -28.00 -8.06
N PRO A 263 21.77 -28.12 -6.82
CA PRO A 263 22.50 -27.76 -5.61
C PRO A 263 23.90 -28.37 -5.51
N ASP A 264 24.09 -29.59 -5.98
CA ASP A 264 25.39 -30.20 -6.13
C ASP A 264 25.86 -30.08 -7.59
N SER A 265 26.55 -29.01 -7.92
CA SER A 265 27.01 -28.70 -9.28
C SER A 265 27.94 -29.77 -9.87
N SER A 266 28.60 -30.60 -9.04
CA SER A 266 29.48 -31.70 -9.50
C SER A 266 28.69 -32.79 -10.26
N ARG A 267 27.38 -32.87 -10.03
CA ARG A 267 26.50 -33.87 -10.69
C ARG A 267 25.91 -33.38 -12.00
N LEU A 268 26.19 -32.14 -12.42
CA LEU A 268 25.66 -31.56 -13.67
C LEU A 268 26.34 -32.12 -14.91
N VAL A 269 27.51 -32.67 -14.78
CA VAL A 269 28.24 -33.27 -15.91
C VAL A 269 28.41 -34.76 -15.66
N VAL A 270 27.88 -35.57 -16.54
CA VAL A 270 28.09 -37.03 -16.52
C VAL A 270 29.29 -37.32 -17.43
N ASP A 271 30.35 -37.85 -16.82
CA ASP A 271 31.63 -38.17 -17.49
C ASP A 271 31.58 -39.62 -18.05
N ASP A 272 30.72 -39.82 -19.00
CA ASP A 272 30.77 -40.98 -19.89
C ASP A 272 31.86 -40.72 -20.96
N ARG A 273 32.13 -41.61 -21.85
CA ARG A 273 33.16 -41.49 -22.90
C ARG A 273 33.16 -40.14 -23.65
N THR A 274 32.04 -39.42 -23.56
CA THR A 274 31.90 -38.02 -23.99
C THR A 274 31.14 -37.25 -22.90
N PRO A 275 31.68 -36.13 -22.37
CA PRO A 275 31.02 -35.34 -21.34
C PRO A 275 29.66 -34.82 -21.84
N ARG A 276 28.59 -35.05 -21.09
CA ARG A 276 27.26 -34.57 -21.37
C ARG A 276 26.61 -33.96 -20.14
N LEU A 277 25.62 -33.13 -20.36
CA LEU A 277 24.78 -32.63 -19.28
C LEU A 277 23.97 -33.78 -18.65
N ALA A 278 23.85 -33.74 -17.33
CA ALA A 278 23.02 -34.71 -16.62
C ALA A 278 21.55 -34.46 -16.95
N LYS A 279 20.80 -35.56 -17.05
CA LYS A 279 19.33 -35.52 -17.13
C LYS A 279 18.71 -35.74 -15.77
N ALA A 280 17.42 -35.47 -15.64
CA ALA A 280 16.69 -35.71 -14.40
C ALA A 280 16.89 -37.11 -13.80
N ALA A 281 17.01 -38.12 -14.69
CA ALA A 281 17.27 -39.51 -14.28
C ALA A 281 18.66 -39.72 -13.68
N ASP A 282 19.65 -38.94 -14.08
CA ASP A 282 21.01 -38.97 -13.54
C ASP A 282 21.09 -38.29 -12.17
N LEU A 283 20.16 -37.37 -11.86
CA LEU A 283 20.13 -36.61 -10.63
C LEU A 283 19.32 -37.30 -9.54
N SER A 284 18.05 -37.58 -9.78
CA SER A 284 17.22 -38.27 -8.79
C SER A 284 15.98 -38.95 -9.40
N PRO A 285 15.44 -40.00 -8.77
CA PRO A 285 14.20 -40.64 -9.19
C PRO A 285 12.98 -39.70 -9.13
N SER A 286 12.94 -38.80 -8.16
CA SER A 286 11.85 -37.82 -7.96
C SER A 286 11.83 -36.77 -9.05
N LEU A 287 12.96 -36.20 -9.42
CA LEU A 287 13.11 -35.29 -10.56
C LEU A 287 12.77 -35.98 -11.89
N HIS A 288 13.23 -37.22 -12.04
CA HIS A 288 12.89 -38.01 -13.21
C HIS A 288 11.37 -38.24 -13.35
N ALA A 289 10.72 -38.62 -12.24
CA ALA A 289 9.28 -38.87 -12.21
C ALA A 289 8.47 -37.60 -12.52
N LEU A 290 8.91 -36.45 -12.03
CA LEU A 290 8.26 -35.17 -12.30
C LEU A 290 8.37 -34.75 -13.76
N LEU A 291 9.52 -34.96 -14.39
CA LEU A 291 9.80 -34.49 -15.76
C LEU A 291 9.40 -35.47 -16.85
N SER A 292 9.24 -36.76 -16.55
CA SER A 292 8.86 -37.81 -17.50
C SER A 292 7.41 -37.70 -18.08
N GLY A 293 6.71 -36.62 -17.80
CA GLY A 293 5.63 -36.13 -18.71
C GLY A 293 4.20 -36.57 -18.41
N LYS A 294 3.89 -37.29 -17.32
CA LYS A 294 2.51 -37.72 -17.02
C LYS A 294 1.84 -37.06 -15.80
N HIS A 295 2.57 -36.21 -15.09
CA HIS A 295 2.05 -35.67 -13.86
C HIS A 295 1.64 -34.20 -14.01
N GLN A 296 0.32 -33.89 -13.85
CA GLN A 296 -0.24 -32.53 -13.87
C GLN A 296 -0.69 -32.06 -12.49
N GLY A 297 -0.44 -32.84 -11.41
CA GLY A 297 -0.86 -32.54 -10.06
C GLY A 297 0.22 -31.85 -9.21
N LYS A 298 -0.20 -31.21 -8.11
CA LYS A 298 0.71 -30.61 -7.14
C LYS A 298 1.37 -31.62 -6.17
N ARG A 299 1.01 -32.90 -6.26
CA ARG A 299 1.53 -33.98 -5.42
C ARG A 299 1.98 -35.15 -6.26
N LEU A 300 3.15 -35.66 -6.00
CA LEU A 300 3.78 -36.78 -6.70
C LEU A 300 4.13 -37.87 -5.71
N MET A 301 3.86 -39.10 -6.03
CA MET A 301 4.29 -40.28 -5.25
C MET A 301 5.49 -40.95 -5.92
N VAL A 302 6.63 -41.00 -5.21
CA VAL A 302 7.84 -41.67 -5.69
C VAL A 302 8.39 -42.54 -4.56
N ASP A 303 8.68 -43.79 -4.82
CA ASP A 303 9.23 -44.75 -3.89
C ASP A 303 8.48 -44.85 -2.53
N GLY A 304 7.14 -44.70 -2.58
CA GLY A 304 6.31 -44.75 -1.38
C GLY A 304 6.29 -43.45 -0.57
N ARG A 305 6.99 -42.43 -1.00
CA ARG A 305 7.03 -41.11 -0.34
C ARG A 305 6.23 -40.09 -1.16
N GLN A 306 5.44 -39.26 -0.49
CA GLN A 306 4.63 -38.23 -1.12
C GLN A 306 5.40 -36.91 -1.17
N TRP A 307 5.46 -36.33 -2.36
CA TRP A 307 6.14 -35.04 -2.63
C TRP A 307 5.15 -33.98 -3.03
N ILE A 308 5.34 -32.77 -2.55
CA ILE A 308 4.69 -31.60 -3.06
C ILE A 308 5.61 -31.02 -4.13
N VAL A 309 5.05 -30.81 -5.31
CA VAL A 309 5.85 -30.46 -6.48
C VAL A 309 5.39 -29.15 -7.09
N ALA A 310 6.34 -28.40 -7.56
CA ALA A 310 6.12 -27.23 -8.41
C ALA A 310 7.04 -27.34 -9.65
N ARG A 311 6.44 -27.07 -10.80
CA ARG A 311 7.15 -26.94 -12.06
C ARG A 311 6.73 -25.64 -12.73
N SER A 312 7.68 -24.81 -13.07
CA SER A 312 7.43 -23.53 -13.72
C SER A 312 8.42 -23.29 -14.86
N ALA A 313 7.95 -22.62 -15.89
CA ALA A 313 8.77 -22.19 -17.00
C ALA A 313 9.30 -20.77 -16.71
N LEU A 314 10.60 -20.61 -16.75
CA LEU A 314 11.27 -19.33 -16.54
C LEU A 314 11.42 -18.66 -17.92
N GLN A 315 10.47 -17.80 -18.30
CA GLN A 315 10.40 -17.22 -19.64
C GLN A 315 11.28 -15.98 -19.87
N GLU A 316 11.77 -15.33 -18.80
CA GLU A 316 12.55 -14.09 -18.86
C GLU A 316 13.84 -14.20 -18.05
N GLY A 317 14.90 -13.56 -18.54
CA GLY A 317 16.16 -13.33 -17.78
C GLY A 317 17.32 -14.26 -18.07
N GLY A 318 17.17 -15.37 -18.85
CA GLY A 318 18.23 -16.32 -19.13
C GLY A 318 18.15 -16.97 -20.50
N PRO A 319 18.75 -18.15 -20.69
CA PRO A 319 18.55 -18.98 -21.89
C PRO A 319 17.08 -19.30 -22.10
N LYS A 320 16.63 -19.38 -23.35
CA LYS A 320 15.24 -19.69 -23.69
C LYS A 320 14.85 -21.07 -23.23
N GLY A 321 13.64 -21.20 -22.67
CA GLY A 321 13.03 -22.48 -22.35
C GLY A 321 13.47 -23.13 -21.04
N LEU A 322 14.13 -22.42 -20.14
CA LEU A 322 14.45 -22.95 -18.82
C LEU A 322 13.19 -23.28 -18.01
N GLN A 323 13.24 -24.43 -17.36
CA GLN A 323 12.19 -24.91 -16.46
C GLN A 323 12.76 -25.18 -15.09
N MET A 324 12.10 -24.67 -14.06
CA MET A 324 12.42 -24.99 -12.68
C MET A 324 11.56 -26.16 -12.21
N ALA A 325 12.17 -27.13 -11.57
CA ALA A 325 11.52 -28.21 -10.85
C ALA A 325 11.88 -28.09 -9.36
N LEU A 326 10.87 -28.05 -8.52
CA LEU A 326 11.00 -28.03 -7.05
C LEU A 326 10.13 -29.13 -6.46
N LEU A 327 10.73 -30.00 -5.65
CA LEU A 327 10.06 -31.09 -4.96
C LEU A 327 10.42 -31.05 -3.48
N VAL A 328 9.39 -31.09 -2.65
CA VAL A 328 9.56 -31.10 -1.18
C VAL A 328 8.76 -32.26 -0.59
N PRO A 329 9.35 -33.12 0.25
CA PRO A 329 8.63 -34.24 0.84
C PRO A 329 7.51 -33.75 1.78
N GLU A 330 6.28 -34.24 1.58
CA GLU A 330 5.13 -33.86 2.39
C GLU A 330 5.29 -34.23 3.87
N ASP A 331 5.93 -35.35 4.15
CA ASP A 331 6.21 -35.82 5.52
C ASP A 331 7.14 -34.86 6.27
N GLU A 332 8.14 -34.30 5.63
CA GLU A 332 9.03 -33.31 6.25
C GLU A 332 8.33 -31.96 6.48
N LEU A 333 7.49 -31.52 5.55
CA LEU A 333 6.69 -30.32 5.70
C LEU A 333 5.65 -30.44 6.82
N LEU A 334 5.10 -31.65 7.05
CA LEU A 334 4.04 -31.89 8.02
C LEU A 334 4.52 -32.40 9.38
N VAL A 335 5.83 -32.46 9.64
CA VAL A 335 6.39 -32.91 10.91
C VAL A 335 5.74 -32.23 12.11
N ASP A 336 5.59 -30.93 12.07
CA ASP A 336 4.98 -30.16 13.16
C ASP A 336 3.48 -30.44 13.30
N ALA A 337 2.77 -30.71 12.21
CA ALA A 337 1.36 -31.10 12.26
C ALA A 337 1.19 -32.49 12.92
N TYR A 338 2.09 -33.43 12.65
CA TYR A 338 2.09 -34.74 13.31
C TYR A 338 2.42 -34.63 14.80
N ARG A 339 3.37 -33.79 15.19
CA ARG A 339 3.73 -33.54 16.59
C ARG A 339 2.55 -32.98 17.38
N LEU A 340 1.85 -31.98 16.81
CA LEU A 340 0.65 -31.38 17.41
C LEU A 340 -0.47 -32.40 17.60
N ARG A 341 -0.65 -33.32 16.66
CA ARG A 341 -1.64 -34.40 16.80
C ARG A 341 -1.35 -35.31 18.02
N TRP A 342 -0.11 -35.72 18.23
CA TRP A 342 0.27 -36.58 19.35
C TRP A 342 0.20 -35.83 20.69
N GLN A 343 0.60 -34.58 20.73
CA GLN A 343 0.47 -33.74 21.92
C GLN A 343 -1.00 -33.53 22.30
N GLY A 344 -1.86 -33.26 21.32
CA GLY A 344 -3.31 -33.14 21.54
C GLY A 344 -3.95 -34.40 22.09
N ALA A 345 -3.54 -35.59 21.59
CA ALA A 345 -4.02 -36.88 22.05
C ALA A 345 -3.57 -37.16 23.50
N LEU A 346 -2.32 -36.85 23.85
CA LEU A 346 -1.78 -37.03 25.23
C LEU A 346 -2.47 -36.10 26.23
N ILE A 347 -2.69 -34.83 25.87
CA ILE A 347 -3.41 -33.85 26.71
C ILE A 347 -4.85 -34.30 26.94
N THR A 348 -5.52 -34.79 25.93
CA THR A 348 -6.90 -35.28 26.02
C THR A 348 -6.98 -36.51 26.96
N LEU A 349 -6.04 -37.43 26.85
CA LEU A 349 -5.99 -38.61 27.70
C LEU A 349 -5.68 -38.26 29.17
N ALA A 350 -4.73 -37.35 29.40
CA ALA A 350 -4.39 -36.87 30.76
C ALA A 350 -5.58 -36.13 31.42
N THR A 351 -6.28 -35.30 30.65
CA THR A 351 -7.46 -34.57 31.15
C THR A 351 -8.60 -35.55 31.51
N LEU A 352 -8.79 -36.59 30.73
CA LEU A 352 -9.81 -37.62 30.97
C LEU A 352 -9.56 -38.41 32.27
N LEU A 353 -8.31 -38.84 32.50
CA LEU A 353 -7.89 -39.58 33.69
C LEU A 353 -8.02 -38.75 34.97
N LEU A 354 -7.83 -37.43 34.89
CA LEU A 354 -7.98 -36.50 36.02
C LEU A 354 -9.45 -36.20 36.34
N CYS A 355 -10.31 -36.04 35.34
CA CYS A 355 -11.68 -35.59 35.49
C CYS A 355 -12.64 -36.71 35.97
N LEU A 356 -12.39 -37.98 35.66
CA LEU A 356 -13.25 -39.11 36.03
C LEU A 356 -13.46 -39.31 37.55
N PRO A 357 -12.41 -39.41 38.40
CA PRO A 357 -12.61 -39.59 39.84
C PRO A 357 -13.12 -38.33 40.54
N LEU A 358 -12.76 -37.15 40.04
CA LEU A 358 -13.19 -35.84 40.61
C LEU A 358 -14.71 -35.63 40.40
N GLY A 359 -15.20 -35.89 39.20
CA GLY A 359 -16.59 -35.78 38.85
C GLY A 359 -17.51 -36.73 39.67
N TRP A 360 -17.04 -37.97 39.95
CA TRP A 360 -17.78 -38.93 40.76
C TRP A 360 -17.90 -38.46 42.23
N LEU A 361 -16.82 -37.93 42.81
CA LEU A 361 -16.76 -37.49 44.19
C LEU A 361 -17.66 -36.28 44.43
N ILE A 362 -17.55 -35.28 43.56
CA ILE A 362 -18.31 -34.01 43.63
C ILE A 362 -19.82 -34.25 43.46
N SER A 363 -20.18 -35.12 42.54
CA SER A 363 -21.58 -35.41 42.23
C SER A 363 -22.33 -36.06 43.38
N ARG A 364 -21.66 -36.88 44.19
CA ARG A 364 -22.30 -37.63 45.31
C ARG A 364 -22.56 -36.77 46.54
N VAL A 365 -21.72 -35.76 46.79
CA VAL A 365 -21.81 -34.86 47.98
C VAL A 365 -22.82 -33.72 47.73
N LEU A 366 -22.97 -33.24 46.48
CA LEU A 366 -23.66 -32.00 46.17
C LEU A 366 -25.08 -32.15 45.62
N VAL A 367 -25.47 -33.35 45.15
CA VAL A 367 -26.70 -33.48 44.37
C VAL A 367 -28.00 -33.54 45.21
N LYS A 368 -27.98 -34.01 46.42
CA LYS A 368 -29.19 -34.13 47.23
C LYS A 368 -29.73 -32.83 47.82
N PRO A 369 -28.94 -31.88 48.34
CA PRO A 369 -29.42 -30.58 48.80
C PRO A 369 -29.57 -29.54 47.73
N LEU A 370 -28.83 -29.71 46.61
CA LEU A 370 -28.69 -28.69 45.57
C LEU A 370 -29.84 -28.58 44.58
N HIS A 371 -30.77 -29.55 44.53
CA HIS A 371 -31.84 -29.53 43.53
C HIS A 371 -32.85 -28.38 43.68
N ALA A 372 -33.01 -27.89 44.91
CA ALA A 372 -33.82 -26.67 45.12
C ALA A 372 -33.00 -25.40 44.86
N LEU A 373 -31.73 -25.40 45.34
CA LEU A 373 -30.77 -24.32 45.09
C LEU A 373 -30.34 -24.21 43.64
N VAL A 374 -30.31 -25.36 42.92
CA VAL A 374 -30.06 -25.37 41.46
C VAL A 374 -31.16 -24.66 40.68
N LYS A 375 -32.42 -24.79 41.09
CA LYS A 375 -33.50 -23.99 40.46
C LYS A 375 -33.37 -22.48 40.73
N GLU A 376 -32.95 -22.13 41.95
CA GLU A 376 -32.70 -20.76 42.33
C GLU A 376 -31.44 -20.22 41.67
N ALA A 377 -30.40 -21.07 41.60
CA ALA A 377 -29.19 -20.77 40.88
C ALA A 377 -29.41 -20.69 39.35
N ASP A 378 -30.30 -21.54 38.79
CA ASP A 378 -30.72 -21.47 37.38
C ASP A 378 -31.49 -20.20 37.03
N ALA A 379 -32.29 -19.70 37.99
CA ALA A 379 -32.97 -18.41 37.84
C ALA A 379 -31.94 -17.27 37.86
N ILE A 380 -30.96 -17.29 38.75
CA ILE A 380 -29.83 -16.34 38.77
C ILE A 380 -28.94 -16.48 37.52
N ARG A 381 -28.72 -17.70 37.04
CA ARG A 381 -27.97 -17.99 35.83
C ARG A 381 -28.66 -17.48 34.56
N SER A 382 -29.97 -17.56 34.52
CA SER A 382 -30.80 -17.04 33.43
C SER A 382 -31.07 -15.53 33.55
N PHE A 383 -30.40 -14.86 34.51
CA PHE A 383 -30.62 -13.44 34.81
C PHE A 383 -32.07 -13.08 35.19
N ASP A 384 -32.90 -14.07 35.61
CA ASP A 384 -34.19 -13.82 36.14
C ASP A 384 -34.09 -13.47 37.64
N PHE A 385 -33.91 -12.20 37.87
CA PHE A 385 -33.83 -11.66 39.24
C PHE A 385 -35.19 -11.45 39.89
N ASN A 386 -36.31 -11.76 39.24
CA ASN A 386 -37.66 -11.62 39.80
C ASN A 386 -38.18 -12.91 40.46
N PHE A 387 -37.42 -14.01 40.39
CA PHE A 387 -37.81 -15.29 41.01
C PHE A 387 -37.87 -15.20 42.53
N PRO A 388 -39.03 -15.58 43.19
CA PRO A 388 -39.15 -15.47 44.65
C PRO A 388 -38.29 -16.52 45.34
N LEU A 389 -37.44 -16.10 46.24
CA LEU A 389 -36.69 -17.00 47.13
C LEU A 389 -37.59 -17.58 48.20
N THR A 390 -37.83 -18.87 48.19
CA THR A 390 -38.69 -19.53 49.16
C THR A 390 -38.02 -20.69 49.84
N ARG A 391 -37.99 -20.60 51.16
CA ARG A 391 -37.85 -21.62 52.19
C ARG A 391 -36.49 -21.82 52.82
N ARG A 392 -36.47 -21.68 54.13
CA ARG A 392 -35.46 -22.12 55.08
C ARG A 392 -35.23 -23.63 54.97
N SER A 393 -34.02 -24.04 54.81
CA SER A 393 -33.59 -25.42 54.76
C SER A 393 -33.26 -25.94 56.15
N PRO A 394 -33.57 -27.21 56.50
CA PRO A 394 -33.15 -27.80 57.80
C PRO A 394 -31.65 -28.11 57.84
N VAL A 395 -30.92 -27.93 56.75
CA VAL A 395 -29.46 -28.08 56.67
C VAL A 395 -28.86 -26.69 56.77
N LEU A 396 -28.09 -26.47 57.83
CA LEU A 396 -27.55 -25.14 58.18
C LEU A 396 -26.77 -24.51 57.03
N GLU A 397 -25.95 -25.29 56.32
CA GLU A 397 -25.17 -24.86 55.20
C GLU A 397 -26.01 -24.47 53.97
N VAL A 398 -27.13 -25.16 53.80
CA VAL A 398 -28.10 -24.87 52.74
C VAL A 398 -28.90 -23.63 53.03
N ASP A 399 -29.26 -23.40 54.30
CA ASP A 399 -29.95 -22.18 54.76
C ASP A 399 -29.02 -20.95 54.68
N GLN A 400 -27.76 -21.10 55.15
CA GLN A 400 -26.73 -20.08 54.98
C GLN A 400 -26.43 -19.76 53.50
N LEU A 401 -26.41 -20.80 52.65
CA LEU A 401 -26.22 -20.67 51.21
C LEU A 401 -27.42 -19.99 50.56
N SER A 402 -28.66 -20.31 50.98
CA SER A 402 -29.85 -19.65 50.50
C SER A 402 -29.89 -18.14 50.85
N VAL A 403 -29.54 -17.77 52.09
CA VAL A 403 -29.39 -16.37 52.51
C VAL A 403 -28.24 -15.67 51.74
N SER A 404 -27.14 -16.37 51.54
CA SER A 404 -26.02 -15.83 50.76
C SER A 404 -26.35 -15.67 49.28
N MET A 405 -27.13 -16.62 48.72
CA MET A 405 -27.61 -16.53 47.33
C MET A 405 -28.61 -15.40 47.15
N ALA A 406 -29.49 -15.13 48.17
CA ALA A 406 -30.37 -14.00 48.14
C ALA A 406 -29.61 -12.66 48.08
N ARG A 407 -28.64 -12.52 48.95
CA ARG A 407 -27.75 -11.35 48.94
C ARG A 407 -26.94 -11.23 47.62
N MET A 408 -26.42 -12.35 47.14
CA MET A 408 -25.71 -12.41 45.86
C MET A 408 -26.62 -11.99 44.69
N LYS A 409 -27.86 -12.51 44.67
CA LYS A 409 -28.89 -12.13 43.69
C LYS A 409 -29.12 -10.62 43.66
N ASP A 410 -29.36 -9.99 44.82
CA ASP A 410 -29.63 -8.57 44.92
C ASP A 410 -28.37 -7.75 44.53
N THR A 411 -27.19 -8.22 44.91
CA THR A 411 -25.93 -7.62 44.53
C THR A 411 -25.65 -7.71 43.03
N LEU A 412 -25.85 -8.92 42.45
CA LEU A 412 -25.68 -9.14 41.00
C LEU A 412 -26.72 -8.35 40.20
N ALA A 413 -27.98 -8.37 40.62
CA ALA A 413 -29.03 -7.60 39.92
C ALA A 413 -28.72 -6.08 39.93
N SER A 414 -28.19 -5.58 41.01
CA SER A 414 -27.74 -4.18 41.08
C SER A 414 -26.49 -3.95 40.23
N PHE A 415 -25.53 -4.86 40.25
CA PHE A 415 -24.30 -4.77 39.41
C PHE A 415 -24.62 -4.78 37.91
N PHE A 416 -25.45 -5.73 37.46
CA PHE A 416 -25.83 -5.80 36.06
C PHE A 416 -26.64 -4.60 35.59
N ARG A 417 -27.60 -4.15 36.36
CA ARG A 417 -28.40 -2.96 36.05
C ARG A 417 -27.50 -1.71 35.91
N ILE A 418 -26.51 -1.58 36.76
CA ILE A 418 -25.55 -0.47 36.72
C ILE A 418 -24.63 -0.63 35.49
N THR A 419 -24.08 -1.82 35.30
CA THR A 419 -23.17 -2.07 34.18
C THR A 419 -23.89 -1.89 32.85
N ASP A 420 -25.11 -2.37 32.73
CA ASP A 420 -25.96 -2.18 31.54
C ASP A 420 -26.25 -0.69 31.29
N SER A 421 -26.58 0.02 32.38
CA SER A 421 -26.78 1.47 32.36
C SER A 421 -25.55 2.26 31.96
N LEU A 422 -24.36 1.80 32.36
CA LEU A 422 -23.07 2.43 32.01
C LEU A 422 -22.65 2.12 30.57
N THR A 423 -22.92 0.91 30.08
CA THR A 423 -22.59 0.52 28.71
C THR A 423 -23.53 1.09 27.67
N ALA A 424 -24.76 1.41 28.05
CA ALA A 424 -25.74 2.04 27.19
C ALA A 424 -25.45 3.53 26.89
N GLU A 425 -24.58 4.15 27.69
CA GLU A 425 -24.27 5.57 27.50
C GLU A 425 -23.11 5.73 26.51
N THR A 426 -23.40 6.37 25.40
CA THR A 426 -22.45 6.55 24.30
C THR A 426 -21.68 7.86 24.35
N ARG A 427 -22.06 8.80 25.23
CA ARG A 427 -21.42 10.12 25.37
C ARG A 427 -20.61 10.20 26.64
N PHE A 428 -19.41 10.77 26.52
CA PHE A 428 -18.46 10.79 27.63
C PHE A 428 -18.93 11.58 28.86
N ALA A 429 -19.44 12.79 28.69
CA ALA A 429 -19.89 13.62 29.82
C ALA A 429 -21.12 13.08 30.55
N PRO A 430 -22.19 12.60 29.86
CA PRO A 430 -23.30 11.88 30.52
C PRO A 430 -22.84 10.60 31.22
N LEU A 431 -21.89 9.84 30.63
CA LEU A 431 -21.33 8.63 31.26
C LEU A 431 -20.72 8.96 32.63
N LEU A 432 -19.87 9.98 32.69
CA LEU A 432 -19.22 10.38 33.94
C LEU A 432 -20.24 10.80 35.02
N GLN A 433 -21.23 11.57 34.62
CA GLN A 433 -22.30 12.00 35.50
C GLN A 433 -23.09 10.81 36.05
N ARG A 434 -23.38 9.85 35.17
CA ARG A 434 -24.12 8.63 35.52
C ARG A 434 -23.30 7.73 36.44
N VAL A 435 -22.02 7.48 36.12
CA VAL A 435 -21.09 6.77 36.99
C VAL A 435 -21.11 7.36 38.41
N LEU A 436 -21.03 8.68 38.48
CA LEU A 436 -20.95 9.38 39.77
C LEU A 436 -22.26 9.28 40.55
N LEU A 437 -23.42 9.51 39.91
CA LEU A 437 -24.74 9.40 40.52
C LEU A 437 -25.02 7.97 41.02
N GLU A 438 -24.77 6.95 40.20
CA GLU A 438 -25.02 5.56 40.57
C GLU A 438 -24.09 5.12 41.72
N THR A 439 -22.81 5.53 41.70
CA THR A 439 -21.87 5.18 42.79
C THR A 439 -22.19 5.87 44.10
N VAL A 440 -22.61 7.14 44.06
CA VAL A 440 -23.08 7.88 45.22
C VAL A 440 -24.32 7.21 45.83
N GLN A 441 -25.26 6.80 45.00
CA GLN A 441 -26.49 6.12 45.43
C GLN A 441 -26.19 4.76 46.07
N ILE A 442 -25.30 3.98 45.45
CA ILE A 442 -24.88 2.67 45.96
C ILE A 442 -24.18 2.79 47.30
N ALA A 443 -23.25 3.74 47.38
CA ALA A 443 -22.51 4.01 48.60
C ALA A 443 -23.40 4.59 49.72
N GLN A 444 -24.61 5.08 49.36
CA GLN A 444 -25.44 5.94 50.24
C GLN A 444 -24.60 7.15 50.75
N ALA A 445 -23.78 7.68 49.86
CA ALA A 445 -22.96 8.83 50.11
C ALA A 445 -23.74 10.13 49.89
N GLN A 446 -23.45 11.20 50.61
CA GLN A 446 -24.02 12.50 50.41
C GLN A 446 -23.37 13.27 49.27
N ALA A 447 -22.09 13.01 49.03
CA ALA A 447 -21.43 13.61 47.85
C ALA A 447 -20.48 12.64 47.19
N GLY A 448 -20.23 12.88 45.91
CA GLY A 448 -19.26 12.15 45.10
C GLY A 448 -18.53 13.09 44.15
N LEU A 449 -17.26 12.81 43.93
CA LEU A 449 -16.37 13.58 43.06
C LEU A 449 -15.56 12.60 42.22
N ILE A 450 -15.41 12.86 40.93
CA ILE A 450 -14.60 12.07 40.02
C ILE A 450 -13.47 12.93 39.46
N TYR A 451 -12.26 12.40 39.57
CA TYR A 451 -11.09 12.93 38.90
C TYR A 451 -10.70 11.98 37.76
N LEU A 452 -10.22 12.53 36.66
CA LEU A 452 -9.66 11.77 35.59
C LEU A 452 -8.23 12.19 35.30
N ARG A 453 -7.39 11.24 34.98
CA ARG A 453 -5.99 11.47 34.61
C ARG A 453 -5.89 12.21 33.30
N GLU A 454 -5.10 13.27 33.22
CA GLU A 454 -4.79 14.00 31.99
C GLU A 454 -3.86 13.21 31.08
N HIS A 455 -3.87 13.51 29.77
CA HIS A 455 -3.24 12.69 28.75
C HIS A 455 -1.72 12.61 28.86
N ASP A 456 -1.05 13.71 29.22
CA ASP A 456 0.41 13.86 29.15
C ASP A 456 1.07 14.01 30.54
N GLY A 457 0.45 13.47 31.58
CA GLY A 457 1.01 13.60 32.93
C GLY A 457 0.32 12.76 33.99
N ASP A 458 0.83 12.84 35.21
CA ASP A 458 0.21 12.26 36.40
C ASP A 458 -0.81 13.18 37.08
N ARG A 459 -1.26 14.22 36.36
CA ARG A 459 -2.22 15.19 36.86
C ARG A 459 -3.63 14.64 36.77
N MET A 460 -4.35 14.74 37.90
CA MET A 460 -5.75 14.35 38.01
C MET A 460 -6.61 15.60 37.98
N GLU A 461 -7.48 15.71 36.98
CA GLU A 461 -8.40 16.85 36.81
C GLU A 461 -9.81 16.46 37.26
N PRO A 462 -10.51 17.35 38.00
CA PRO A 462 -11.88 17.09 38.43
C PRO A 462 -12.83 17.21 37.23
N HIS A 463 -13.69 16.19 37.03
CA HIS A 463 -14.63 16.15 35.92
C HIS A 463 -16.10 16.10 36.29
N GLY A 464 -16.41 15.84 37.58
CA GLY A 464 -17.79 15.82 38.03
C GLY A 464 -17.90 15.85 39.55
N LEU A 465 -18.93 16.55 40.04
CA LEU A 465 -19.30 16.65 41.45
C LEU A 465 -20.80 16.44 41.58
N VAL A 466 -21.19 15.59 42.51
CA VAL A 466 -22.59 15.37 42.91
C VAL A 466 -22.71 15.63 44.41
N ILE A 467 -23.72 16.38 44.82
CA ILE A 467 -24.08 16.62 46.25
C ILE A 467 -25.58 16.40 46.38
N ASP A 468 -25.98 15.57 47.35
CA ASP A 468 -27.37 15.18 47.60
C ASP A 468 -28.12 14.73 46.34
N GLY A 469 -27.45 13.92 45.51
CA GLY A 469 -27.98 13.37 44.28
C GLY A 469 -28.14 14.37 43.13
N LYS A 470 -27.63 15.59 43.25
CA LYS A 470 -27.65 16.60 42.18
C LYS A 470 -26.25 16.95 41.68
N ALA A 471 -26.10 16.98 40.38
CA ALA A 471 -24.84 17.44 39.78
C ALA A 471 -24.60 18.93 40.05
N GLN A 472 -23.34 19.28 40.38
CA GLN A 472 -22.93 20.63 40.74
C GLN A 472 -21.84 21.12 39.77
N ALA A 473 -21.82 22.44 39.53
CA ALA A 473 -20.76 23.01 38.71
C ALA A 473 -19.46 23.09 39.53
N LEU A 474 -18.39 22.47 39.05
CA LEU A 474 -17.08 22.41 39.70
C LEU A 474 -16.51 23.80 40.03
N ALA A 475 -16.70 24.76 39.12
CA ALA A 475 -16.22 26.14 39.30
C ALA A 475 -16.74 26.81 40.58
N THR A 476 -17.92 26.43 41.09
CA THR A 476 -18.52 26.98 42.33
C THR A 476 -17.75 26.52 43.55
N PHE A 477 -17.10 25.36 43.51
CA PHE A 477 -16.48 24.70 44.65
C PHE A 477 -14.95 24.87 44.66
N ASP A 478 -14.35 25.50 43.62
CA ASP A 478 -12.91 25.79 43.53
C ASP A 478 -12.02 24.52 43.67
N ILE A 479 -12.49 23.42 43.12
CA ILE A 479 -11.78 22.13 43.14
C ILE A 479 -10.76 22.13 42.02
N GLN A 480 -9.47 21.98 42.36
CA GLN A 480 -8.37 22.06 41.40
C GLN A 480 -7.80 20.70 41.03
N GLY A 481 -7.25 20.61 39.81
CA GLY A 481 -6.45 19.46 39.38
C GLY A 481 -5.14 19.35 40.13
N ARG A 482 -4.70 18.10 40.43
CA ARG A 482 -3.52 17.81 41.24
C ARG A 482 -2.74 16.65 40.69
N ASN A 483 -1.42 16.68 40.86
CA ASN A 483 -0.59 15.53 40.54
C ASN A 483 -0.70 14.50 41.69
N LEU A 484 -0.80 13.24 41.29
CA LEU A 484 -0.98 12.11 42.21
C LEU A 484 0.18 12.01 43.19
N ASP A 485 1.41 12.31 42.75
CA ASP A 485 2.65 12.19 43.54
C ASP A 485 3.16 13.53 44.15
N ALA A 486 2.40 14.62 44.02
CA ALA A 486 2.84 15.92 44.55
C ALA A 486 2.73 16.01 46.05
N GLY A 487 3.84 16.25 46.76
CA GLY A 487 3.93 16.33 48.22
C GLY A 487 3.13 17.43 48.88
N GLN A 488 2.46 18.31 48.14
CA GLN A 488 1.58 19.38 48.59
C GLN A 488 0.08 19.03 48.57
N SER A 489 -0.29 17.79 48.19
CA SER A 489 -1.68 17.36 48.14
C SER A 489 -2.21 17.01 49.55
N PRO A 490 -3.53 17.13 49.82
CA PRO A 490 -4.12 16.68 51.07
C PRO A 490 -3.77 15.23 51.41
N GLY A 491 -3.67 14.88 52.70
CA GLY A 491 -3.19 13.55 53.12
C GLY A 491 -4.01 12.39 52.57
N TRP A 492 -5.33 12.55 52.43
CA TRP A 492 -6.20 11.53 51.80
C TRP A 492 -5.90 11.32 50.30
N PHE A 493 -5.50 12.38 49.60
CA PHE A 493 -5.13 12.27 48.18
C PHE A 493 -3.79 11.56 48.01
N GLN A 494 -2.82 11.85 48.88
CA GLN A 494 -1.51 11.17 48.90
C GLN A 494 -1.65 9.66 49.21
N GLN A 495 -2.57 9.30 50.15
CA GLN A 495 -2.86 7.90 50.44
C GLN A 495 -3.40 7.16 49.20
N LEU A 496 -4.22 7.81 48.38
CA LEU A 496 -4.70 7.26 47.14
C LEU A 496 -3.59 7.05 46.08
N ALA A 497 -2.46 7.73 46.22
CA ALA A 497 -1.29 7.46 45.38
C ALA A 497 -0.65 6.09 45.69
N GLN A 498 -0.86 5.57 46.90
CA GLN A 498 -0.20 4.34 47.37
C GLN A 498 -1.14 3.14 47.47
N ALA A 499 -2.46 3.36 47.58
CA ALA A 499 -3.47 2.31 47.77
C ALA A 499 -4.58 2.39 46.71
N ASP A 500 -5.18 1.24 46.42
CA ASP A 500 -6.30 1.18 45.45
C ASP A 500 -7.61 1.69 46.02
N THR A 501 -7.74 1.57 47.32
CA THR A 501 -8.88 2.14 48.06
C THR A 501 -8.41 2.68 49.40
N VAL A 502 -8.87 3.85 49.73
CA VAL A 502 -8.60 4.53 51.00
C VAL A 502 -9.93 4.81 51.65
N VAL A 503 -10.02 4.47 52.92
CA VAL A 503 -11.11 4.88 53.82
C VAL A 503 -10.48 5.72 54.94
N SER A 504 -10.91 6.96 55.05
CA SER A 504 -10.33 7.90 55.98
C SER A 504 -11.40 8.82 56.57
N ASP A 505 -11.29 9.12 57.81
CA ASP A 505 -12.11 10.12 58.49
C ASP A 505 -11.49 11.50 58.31
N ILE A 506 -12.25 12.41 57.76
CA ILE A 506 -11.75 13.74 57.45
C ILE A 506 -12.59 14.81 58.13
N GLY A 507 -11.91 15.63 58.91
CA GLY A 507 -12.46 16.86 59.45
C GLY A 507 -12.30 18.03 58.48
N PHE A 508 -13.02 19.13 58.75
CA PHE A 508 -13.03 20.34 57.92
C PHE A 508 -11.63 20.91 57.60
N GLU A 509 -10.73 20.91 58.65
CA GLU A 509 -9.37 21.43 58.48
C GLU A 509 -8.48 20.56 57.57
N GLN A 510 -8.78 19.26 57.50
CA GLN A 510 -8.03 18.25 56.73
C GLN A 510 -8.59 18.08 55.30
N ALA A 511 -9.76 18.65 55.01
CA ALA A 511 -10.50 18.45 53.77
C ALA A 511 -9.83 19.13 52.58
N GLY A 512 -8.99 20.17 52.77
CA GLY A 512 -8.36 20.90 51.67
C GLY A 512 -9.42 21.48 50.71
N ASP A 513 -9.33 21.16 49.42
CA ASP A 513 -10.27 21.67 48.39
C ASP A 513 -11.71 21.17 48.58
N LEU A 514 -11.93 20.13 49.40
CA LEU A 514 -13.27 19.66 49.74
C LEU A 514 -13.99 20.46 50.81
N GLN A 515 -13.34 21.49 51.38
CA GLN A 515 -13.96 22.32 52.45
C GLN A 515 -15.29 22.93 52.00
N LYS A 516 -15.37 23.47 50.80
CA LYS A 516 -16.60 24.03 50.23
C LYS A 516 -17.69 22.97 50.03
N VAL A 517 -17.28 21.73 49.72
CA VAL A 517 -18.21 20.59 49.57
C VAL A 517 -18.76 20.21 50.96
N LEU A 518 -17.91 20.12 51.99
CA LEU A 518 -18.34 19.82 53.33
C LEU A 518 -19.31 20.91 53.89
N LEU A 519 -19.06 22.17 53.55
CA LEU A 519 -19.98 23.27 53.90
C LEU A 519 -21.36 23.09 53.25
N ALA A 520 -21.36 22.74 51.95
CA ALA A 520 -22.60 22.48 51.22
C ALA A 520 -23.37 21.26 51.78
N MET A 521 -22.66 20.23 52.25
CA MET A 521 -23.22 19.04 52.91
C MET A 521 -23.66 19.33 54.36
N THR A 522 -23.40 20.51 54.94
CA THR A 522 -23.61 20.87 56.32
C THR A 522 -23.02 19.87 57.35
N SER A 523 -21.88 19.28 56.98
CA SER A 523 -21.25 18.24 57.78
C SER A 523 -19.79 18.60 58.13
N PRO A 524 -19.45 18.73 59.42
CA PRO A 524 -18.09 19.12 59.83
C PRO A 524 -17.10 17.95 59.77
N ARG A 525 -17.59 16.71 59.72
CA ARG A 525 -16.81 15.48 59.59
C ARG A 525 -17.46 14.54 58.59
N VAL A 526 -16.66 13.85 57.81
CA VAL A 526 -17.11 12.87 56.85
C VAL A 526 -16.18 11.66 56.81
N HIS A 527 -16.73 10.50 56.50
CA HIS A 527 -15.97 9.35 56.05
C HIS A 527 -15.75 9.49 54.53
N LEU A 528 -14.51 9.53 54.11
CA LEU A 528 -14.10 9.54 52.73
C LEU A 528 -13.78 8.12 52.30
N ILE A 529 -14.40 7.66 51.23
CA ILE A 529 -14.01 6.48 50.49
C ILE A 529 -13.42 6.94 49.16
N GLY A 530 -12.10 6.80 49.04
CA GLY A 530 -11.42 7.05 47.76
C GLY A 530 -11.14 5.72 47.06
N ILE A 531 -11.48 5.63 45.79
CA ILE A 531 -11.29 4.45 44.96
C ILE A 531 -10.52 4.84 43.69
N ARG A 532 -9.47 4.11 43.40
CA ARG A 532 -8.68 4.29 42.21
C ARG A 532 -9.36 3.55 41.04
N LEU A 533 -9.69 4.29 39.99
CA LEU A 533 -10.26 3.73 38.76
C LEU A 533 -9.12 3.14 37.93
N ARG A 534 -9.05 1.83 37.84
CA ARG A 534 -8.01 1.13 37.05
C ARG A 534 -8.56 0.49 35.82
N ASN A 535 -7.80 0.62 34.73
CA ASN A 535 -8.12 -0.04 33.47
C ASN A 535 -7.68 -1.52 33.44
N ARG A 536 -7.89 -2.19 32.31
CA ARG A 536 -7.49 -3.60 32.08
C ARG A 536 -5.98 -3.83 32.17
N HIS A 537 -5.18 -2.81 32.00
CA HIS A 537 -3.71 -2.83 32.09
C HIS A 537 -3.21 -2.45 33.48
N ASN A 538 -4.12 -2.31 34.46
CA ASN A 538 -3.81 -1.93 35.84
C ASN A 538 -3.29 -0.47 35.97
N GLU A 539 -3.53 0.39 34.98
CA GLU A 539 -3.18 1.80 35.01
C GLU A 539 -4.31 2.62 35.63
N THR A 540 -3.95 3.68 36.34
CA THR A 540 -4.94 4.58 36.92
C THR A 540 -5.53 5.49 35.86
N VAL A 541 -6.81 5.36 35.58
CA VAL A 541 -7.59 6.20 34.66
C VAL A 541 -8.19 7.41 35.35
N GLY A 542 -8.46 7.27 36.67
CA GLY A 542 -9.07 8.33 37.47
C GLY A 542 -9.18 7.94 38.93
N LEU A 543 -9.80 8.80 39.70
CA LEU A 543 -10.11 8.61 41.11
C LEU A 543 -11.59 8.90 41.34
N LEU A 544 -12.25 8.07 42.11
CA LEU A 544 -13.62 8.28 42.59
C LEU A 544 -13.57 8.55 44.11
N ILE A 545 -14.11 9.66 44.53
CA ILE A 545 -14.17 10.08 45.92
C ILE A 545 -15.63 10.13 46.35
N LEU A 546 -15.97 9.41 47.40
CA LEU A 546 -17.32 9.36 47.97
C LEU A 546 -17.25 9.89 49.40
N LEU A 547 -18.17 10.80 49.78
CA LEU A 547 -18.23 11.42 51.10
C LEU A 547 -19.53 11.00 51.78
N ILE A 548 -19.38 10.41 52.96
CA ILE A 548 -20.47 9.94 53.82
C ILE A 548 -20.44 10.76 55.09
N ASN A 549 -21.56 11.32 55.53
CA ASN A 549 -21.64 12.04 56.75
C ASN A 549 -21.26 11.16 57.94
N ASP A 550 -20.46 11.69 58.88
CA ASP A 550 -20.15 11.05 60.16
C ASP A 550 -21.11 11.58 61.23
N SER A 551 -22.22 10.90 61.43
CA SER A 551 -23.19 11.20 62.51
C SER A 551 -22.96 10.35 63.74
N GLY A 552 -21.89 9.55 63.78
CA GLY A 552 -21.53 8.67 64.90
C GLY A 552 -22.50 7.51 65.12
N THR A 553 -23.31 7.18 64.16
CA THR A 553 -24.29 6.10 64.26
C THR A 553 -23.77 4.76 63.75
N GLN A 554 -24.35 3.65 64.32
CA GLN A 554 -24.00 2.31 63.86
C GLN A 554 -24.34 2.12 62.36
N ALA A 555 -25.33 2.87 61.84
CA ALA A 555 -25.73 2.83 60.43
C ALA A 555 -24.63 3.40 59.50
N ASP A 556 -23.81 4.37 59.96
CA ASP A 556 -22.72 4.89 59.15
C ASP A 556 -21.54 3.92 59.07
N LEU A 557 -21.28 3.19 60.16
CA LEU A 557 -20.28 2.11 60.16
C LEU A 557 -20.67 0.93 59.26
N GLU A 558 -21.98 0.66 59.14
CA GLU A 558 -22.48 -0.36 58.22
C GLU A 558 -22.26 0.00 56.74
N LYS A 559 -22.16 1.29 56.39
CA LYS A 559 -21.83 1.75 55.03
C LYS A 559 -20.35 1.52 54.69
N LEU A 560 -19.48 1.45 55.72
CA LEU A 560 -18.03 1.22 55.57
C LEU A 560 -17.62 -0.25 55.65
N ARG A 561 -18.58 -1.18 55.61
CA ARG A 561 -18.28 -2.63 55.66
C ARG A 561 -17.43 -3.08 54.47
N PRO A 562 -16.49 -4.03 54.70
CA PRO A 562 -15.59 -4.51 53.64
C PRO A 562 -16.30 -5.07 52.40
N ASP A 563 -17.45 -5.76 52.59
CA ASP A 563 -18.28 -6.31 51.51
C ASP A 563 -18.85 -5.20 50.61
N ARG A 564 -19.25 -4.07 51.22
CA ARG A 564 -19.78 -2.94 50.47
C ARG A 564 -18.69 -2.16 49.75
N ILE A 565 -17.54 -1.99 50.34
CA ILE A 565 -16.36 -1.38 49.73
C ILE A 565 -15.91 -2.24 48.51
N ALA A 566 -15.87 -3.57 48.69
CA ALA A 566 -15.53 -4.47 47.58
C ALA A 566 -16.53 -4.37 46.43
N PHE A 567 -17.82 -4.20 46.71
CA PHE A 567 -18.85 -3.97 45.67
C PHE A 567 -18.64 -2.64 44.95
N LEU A 568 -18.35 -1.56 45.69
CA LEU A 568 -18.02 -0.26 45.11
C LEU A 568 -16.76 -0.36 44.24
N GLN A 569 -15.75 -1.12 44.65
CA GLN A 569 -14.55 -1.37 43.84
C GLN A 569 -14.89 -2.07 42.55
N ALA A 570 -15.78 -3.10 42.58
CA ALA A 570 -16.16 -3.83 41.40
C ALA A 570 -16.95 -2.95 40.40
N VAL A 571 -17.87 -2.12 40.89
CA VAL A 571 -18.62 -1.14 40.08
C VAL A 571 -17.67 -0.07 39.54
N SER A 572 -16.73 0.41 40.34
CA SER A 572 -15.72 1.38 39.92
C SER A 572 -14.78 0.81 38.86
N GLY A 573 -14.47 -0.50 38.95
CA GLY A 573 -13.72 -1.21 37.89
C GLY A 573 -14.48 -1.27 36.57
N ALA A 574 -15.78 -1.58 36.59
CA ALA A 574 -16.61 -1.55 35.41
C ALA A 574 -16.72 -0.14 34.81
N ALA A 575 -16.90 0.85 35.68
CA ALA A 575 -16.91 2.26 35.27
C ALA A 575 -15.56 2.71 34.65
N ALA A 576 -14.45 2.28 35.21
CA ALA A 576 -13.12 2.57 34.67
C ALA A 576 -12.95 2.00 33.26
N VAL A 577 -13.41 0.77 33.01
CA VAL A 577 -13.38 0.15 31.68
C VAL A 577 -14.28 0.89 30.70
N SER A 578 -15.47 1.32 31.12
CA SER A 578 -16.38 2.10 30.27
C SER A 578 -15.79 3.48 29.94
N ILE A 579 -15.21 4.17 30.91
CA ILE A 579 -14.51 5.45 30.73
C ILE A 579 -13.32 5.28 29.78
N GLU A 580 -12.51 4.24 29.96
CA GLU A 580 -11.39 3.94 29.06
C GLU A 580 -11.85 3.62 27.65
N SER A 581 -12.90 2.80 27.50
CA SER A 581 -13.46 2.46 26.19
C SER A 581 -13.90 3.72 25.44
N GLN A 582 -14.60 4.62 26.09
CA GLN A 582 -15.01 5.90 25.50
C GLN A 582 -13.81 6.80 25.16
N ARG A 583 -12.80 6.83 26.03
CA ARG A 583 -11.55 7.56 25.74
C ARG A 583 -10.79 6.97 24.56
N LEU A 584 -10.70 5.65 24.48
CA LEU A 584 -10.05 4.96 23.35
C LEU A 584 -10.79 5.23 22.06
N GLN A 585 -12.13 5.21 22.10
CA GLN A 585 -12.96 5.51 20.94
C GLN A 585 -12.79 6.97 20.49
N ALA A 586 -12.78 7.92 21.44
CA ALA A 586 -12.50 9.32 21.14
C ALA A 586 -11.09 9.52 20.56
N ARG A 587 -10.09 8.81 21.12
CA ARG A 587 -8.71 8.82 20.59
C ARG A 587 -8.61 8.25 19.21
N GLN A 588 -9.29 7.14 18.96
CA GLN A 588 -9.33 6.50 17.64
C GLN A 588 -9.94 7.44 16.61
N LYS A 589 -11.00 8.15 16.98
CA LYS A 589 -11.63 9.16 16.13
C LYS A 589 -10.66 10.32 15.86
N HIS A 590 -10.02 10.85 16.90
CA HIS A 590 -9.00 11.91 16.78
C HIS A 590 -7.80 11.48 15.93
N LEU A 591 -7.35 10.22 16.09
CA LEU A 591 -6.26 9.67 15.28
C LEU A 591 -6.67 9.55 13.81
N LEU A 592 -7.90 9.11 13.56
CA LEU A 592 -8.45 9.03 12.20
C LEU A 592 -8.52 10.42 11.56
N ASP A 593 -9.05 11.42 12.30
CA ASP A 593 -9.12 12.80 11.83
C ASP A 593 -7.72 13.37 11.53
N ALA A 594 -6.76 13.16 12.44
CA ALA A 594 -5.39 13.59 12.23
C ALA A 594 -4.73 12.90 11.02
N PHE A 595 -5.02 11.61 10.81
CA PHE A 595 -4.53 10.86 9.67
C PHE A 595 -5.15 11.34 8.35
N ILE A 596 -6.45 11.64 8.35
CA ILE A 596 -7.16 12.23 7.21
C ILE A 596 -6.55 13.59 6.86
N GLN A 597 -6.34 14.45 7.86
CA GLN A 597 -5.72 15.77 7.66
C GLN A 597 -4.28 15.66 7.14
N LEU A 598 -3.51 14.68 7.64
CA LEU A 598 -2.15 14.43 7.17
C LEU A 598 -2.15 13.95 5.72
N LEU A 599 -3.06 13.06 5.33
CA LEU A 599 -3.21 12.62 3.95
C LEU A 599 -3.63 13.77 3.03
N ALA A 600 -4.61 14.57 3.44
CA ALA A 600 -5.05 15.75 2.70
C ALA A 600 -3.91 16.77 2.56
N GLY A 601 -3.15 17.01 3.63
CA GLY A 601 -1.97 17.86 3.61
C GLY A 601 -0.86 17.32 2.70
N ALA A 602 -0.67 16.00 2.61
CA ALA A 602 0.28 15.39 1.69
C ALA A 602 -0.16 15.54 0.22
N ILE A 603 -1.46 15.53 -0.05
CA ILE A 603 -2.02 15.79 -1.37
C ILE A 603 -1.82 17.27 -1.75
N ASP A 604 -2.10 18.17 -0.82
CA ASP A 604 -1.84 19.61 -1.00
C ASP A 604 -0.34 19.91 -1.22
N ALA A 605 0.55 19.20 -0.52
CA ALA A 605 1.99 19.37 -0.66
C ALA A 605 2.55 18.88 -2.01
N LYS A 606 1.79 18.04 -2.74
CA LYS A 606 2.20 17.53 -4.05
C LYS A 606 2.22 18.61 -5.12
N SER A 607 1.32 19.58 -5.06
CA SER A 607 1.33 20.73 -5.93
C SER A 607 1.42 21.99 -5.07
N PRO A 608 2.40 22.87 -5.30
CA PRO A 608 2.51 24.12 -4.55
C PRO A 608 1.32 25.07 -4.74
N TYR A 609 0.39 24.71 -5.62
CA TYR A 609 -0.77 25.51 -6.01
C TYR A 609 -2.10 25.01 -5.44
N THR A 610 -2.06 23.93 -4.64
CA THR A 610 -3.23 23.40 -3.92
C THR A 610 -3.15 23.66 -2.42
N GLY A 611 -2.19 24.50 -1.98
CA GLY A 611 -1.97 24.79 -0.58
C GLY A 611 -3.23 25.30 0.13
N GLY A 612 -3.84 24.45 0.96
CA GLY A 612 -5.04 24.75 1.74
C GLY A 612 -6.37 24.50 1.05
N HIS A 613 -6.40 24.03 -0.21
CA HIS A 613 -7.63 23.64 -0.89
C HIS A 613 -8.35 22.51 -0.13
N CYS A 614 -7.63 21.44 0.20
CA CYS A 614 -8.18 20.33 0.97
C CYS A 614 -8.63 20.71 2.39
N GLN A 615 -8.26 21.88 2.89
CA GLN A 615 -8.75 22.40 4.17
C GLN A 615 -9.98 23.30 3.98
N ARG A 616 -10.03 24.09 2.91
CA ARG A 616 -11.09 25.09 2.68
C ARG A 616 -12.38 24.47 2.15
N VAL A 617 -12.29 23.47 1.27
CA VAL A 617 -13.46 22.78 0.72
C VAL A 617 -14.31 22.09 1.80
N PRO A 618 -13.73 21.32 2.76
CA PRO A 618 -14.50 20.75 3.87
C PRO A 618 -15.25 21.80 4.69
N GLU A 619 -14.59 22.89 5.03
CA GLU A 619 -15.23 23.97 5.79
C GLU A 619 -16.45 24.54 5.05
N LEU A 620 -16.29 24.82 3.75
CA LEU A 620 -17.38 25.35 2.94
C LEU A 620 -18.52 24.33 2.76
N ALA A 621 -18.19 23.07 2.53
CA ALA A 621 -19.19 22.01 2.41
C ALA A 621 -19.99 21.84 3.69
N LEU A 622 -19.36 21.91 4.85
CA LEU A 622 -20.03 21.86 6.15
C LEU A 622 -20.89 23.11 6.41
N MET A 623 -20.40 24.31 6.06
CA MET A 623 -21.20 25.54 6.16
C MET A 623 -22.49 25.43 5.34
N LEU A 624 -22.37 24.95 4.09
CA LEU A 624 -23.52 24.75 3.21
C LEU A 624 -24.48 23.66 3.74
N ALA A 625 -23.94 22.57 4.29
CA ALA A 625 -24.72 21.51 4.90
C ALA A 625 -25.47 21.99 6.17
N HIS A 626 -24.84 22.83 6.99
CA HIS A 626 -25.50 23.45 8.13
C HIS A 626 -26.65 24.39 7.69
N ALA A 627 -26.42 25.19 6.67
CA ALA A 627 -27.47 26.02 6.09
C ALA A 627 -28.64 25.17 5.56
N ALA A 628 -28.32 24.05 4.86
CA ALA A 628 -29.34 23.14 4.34
C ALA A 628 -30.16 22.46 5.48
N ALA A 629 -29.51 22.03 6.55
CA ALA A 629 -30.17 21.43 7.71
C ALA A 629 -31.03 22.42 8.48
N ALA A 630 -30.69 23.70 8.46
CA ALA A 630 -31.48 24.77 9.08
C ALA A 630 -32.60 25.30 8.19
N SER A 631 -32.53 25.01 6.88
CA SER A 631 -33.44 25.58 5.88
C SER A 631 -34.86 24.99 5.97
N GLN A 632 -35.87 25.84 5.85
CA GLN A 632 -37.28 25.46 5.76
C GLN A 632 -37.77 25.27 4.31
N ALA A 633 -36.88 25.42 3.33
CA ALA A 633 -37.23 25.24 1.92
C ALA A 633 -37.66 23.79 1.64
N PRO A 634 -38.66 23.54 0.78
CA PRO A 634 -39.13 22.18 0.48
C PRO A 634 -38.06 21.21 0.02
N ALA A 635 -37.05 21.69 -0.69
CA ALA A 635 -35.92 20.89 -1.19
C ALA A 635 -35.02 20.32 -0.08
N PHE A 636 -34.98 20.99 1.09
CA PHE A 636 -34.08 20.64 2.19
C PHE A 636 -34.81 20.21 3.47
N HIS A 637 -36.13 20.30 3.51
CA HIS A 637 -36.92 20.00 4.69
C HIS A 637 -36.67 18.56 5.22
N ALA A 638 -36.38 17.61 4.32
CA ALA A 638 -36.06 16.24 4.67
C ALA A 638 -34.59 16.02 5.08
N TYR A 639 -33.73 17.02 4.92
CA TYR A 639 -32.31 16.90 5.25
C TYR A 639 -32.08 17.20 6.72
N GLN A 640 -32.09 16.15 7.53
CA GLN A 640 -31.82 16.20 8.96
C GLN A 640 -30.71 15.17 9.28
N PRO A 641 -29.44 15.51 8.94
CA PRO A 641 -28.36 14.54 9.05
C PRO A 641 -28.08 14.14 10.50
N SER A 642 -27.92 12.84 10.71
CA SER A 642 -27.44 12.25 11.96
C SER A 642 -25.98 12.60 12.24
N GLU A 643 -25.49 12.31 13.45
CA GLU A 643 -24.05 12.48 13.77
C GLU A 643 -23.15 11.68 12.82
N ASP A 644 -23.57 10.49 12.42
CA ASP A 644 -22.86 9.62 11.48
C ASP A 644 -22.82 10.20 10.05
N GLU A 645 -23.90 10.83 9.60
CA GLU A 645 -23.96 11.47 8.29
C GLU A 645 -23.11 12.77 8.25
N TRP A 646 -23.04 13.50 9.37
CA TRP A 646 -22.11 14.62 9.50
C TRP A 646 -20.66 14.16 9.42
N GLU A 647 -20.33 13.03 10.09
CA GLU A 647 -19.01 12.44 10.03
C GLU A 647 -18.66 11.97 8.62
N ALA A 648 -19.60 11.32 7.93
CA ALA A 648 -19.40 10.87 6.55
C ALA A 648 -19.15 12.03 5.59
N LEU A 649 -19.92 13.12 5.70
CA LEU A 649 -19.70 14.33 4.90
C LEU A 649 -18.32 14.95 5.18
N HIS A 650 -17.96 15.06 6.48
CA HIS A 650 -16.68 15.60 6.89
C HIS A 650 -15.51 14.83 6.28
N ILE A 651 -15.52 13.50 6.43
CA ILE A 651 -14.47 12.63 5.88
C ILE A 651 -14.43 12.69 4.36
N ALA A 652 -15.61 12.63 3.71
CA ALA A 652 -15.71 12.68 2.27
C ALA A 652 -15.16 14.00 1.71
N ALA A 653 -15.46 15.12 2.35
CA ALA A 653 -15.00 16.44 1.94
C ALA A 653 -13.47 16.59 2.10
N TRP A 654 -12.88 16.04 3.17
CA TRP A 654 -11.42 16.02 3.34
C TRP A 654 -10.70 15.15 2.33
N LEU A 655 -11.30 14.05 1.90
CA LEU A 655 -10.69 13.05 1.04
C LEU A 655 -11.22 13.08 -0.41
N HIS A 656 -12.06 14.09 -0.77
CA HIS A 656 -12.69 14.14 -2.09
C HIS A 656 -11.69 14.03 -3.24
N ASP A 657 -10.51 14.57 -3.04
CA ASP A 657 -9.42 14.67 -4.01
C ASP A 657 -8.25 13.69 -3.76
N CYS A 658 -8.41 12.69 -2.88
CA CYS A 658 -7.29 11.81 -2.51
C CYS A 658 -6.67 11.07 -3.70
N GLY A 659 -7.43 10.83 -4.75
CA GLY A 659 -6.94 10.23 -5.99
C GLY A 659 -5.93 11.09 -6.75
N LYS A 660 -5.85 12.40 -6.50
CA LYS A 660 -4.83 13.29 -7.12
C LYS A 660 -3.40 12.87 -6.81
N VAL A 661 -3.18 12.07 -5.74
CA VAL A 661 -1.87 11.49 -5.45
C VAL A 661 -1.32 10.66 -6.61
N THR A 662 -2.18 10.07 -7.42
CA THR A 662 -1.79 9.24 -8.58
C THR A 662 -1.56 10.05 -9.86
N THR A 663 -1.98 11.32 -9.89
CA THR A 663 -1.84 12.18 -11.06
C THR A 663 -0.42 12.74 -11.12
N PRO A 664 0.30 12.63 -12.24
CA PRO A 664 1.64 13.21 -12.38
C PRO A 664 1.63 14.74 -12.22
N GLU A 665 2.59 15.27 -11.46
CA GLU A 665 2.69 16.70 -11.15
C GLU A 665 2.73 17.57 -12.40
N TYR A 666 3.56 17.19 -13.39
CA TYR A 666 3.70 17.94 -14.64
C TYR A 666 2.41 17.99 -15.50
N VAL A 667 1.41 17.15 -15.18
CA VAL A 667 0.08 17.23 -15.80
C VAL A 667 -0.82 18.16 -15.01
N VAL A 668 -0.77 18.09 -13.67
CA VAL A 668 -1.57 18.94 -12.78
C VAL A 668 -1.16 20.41 -12.94
N ASP A 669 0.15 20.67 -12.97
CA ASP A 669 0.74 22.01 -12.95
C ASP A 669 1.05 22.55 -14.35
N LYS A 670 0.61 21.87 -15.41
CA LYS A 670 0.91 22.21 -16.80
C LYS A 670 0.46 23.62 -17.15
N ALA A 671 1.43 24.53 -17.27
CA ALA A 671 1.22 25.94 -17.50
C ALA A 671 1.04 26.31 -18.98
N THR A 672 1.78 25.63 -19.85
CA THR A 672 1.80 25.88 -21.29
C THR A 672 1.49 24.61 -22.08
N LYS A 673 1.07 24.75 -23.32
CA LYS A 673 0.61 23.61 -24.14
C LYS A 673 1.73 22.63 -24.49
N LEU A 674 2.96 23.09 -24.69
CA LEU A 674 4.12 22.25 -25.02
C LEU A 674 4.86 21.72 -23.78
N GLU A 675 4.45 22.13 -22.59
CA GLU A 675 5.08 21.72 -21.34
C GLU A 675 4.87 20.22 -21.07
N THR A 676 5.96 19.59 -20.61
CA THR A 676 5.99 18.25 -20.04
C THR A 676 6.80 18.34 -18.76
N LEU A 677 7.97 17.70 -18.66
CA LEU A 677 8.96 17.96 -17.59
C LEU A 677 9.72 19.27 -17.81
N ASN A 678 9.80 19.72 -19.06
CA ASN A 678 10.29 21.01 -19.48
C ASN A 678 9.36 21.56 -20.57
N ASP A 679 9.34 22.89 -20.75
CA ASP A 679 8.59 23.49 -21.85
C ASP A 679 9.36 23.33 -23.16
N ARG A 680 8.84 22.52 -24.07
CA ARG A 680 9.43 22.24 -25.39
C ARG A 680 9.43 23.43 -26.34
N ILE A 681 8.85 24.54 -25.94
CA ILE A 681 8.97 25.81 -26.69
C ILE A 681 10.46 26.20 -26.87
N HIS A 682 11.32 25.80 -25.95
CA HIS A 682 12.74 26.05 -26.04
C HIS A 682 13.39 25.26 -27.19
N GLU A 683 12.95 24.06 -27.46
CA GLU A 683 13.39 23.28 -28.64
C GLU A 683 12.89 23.91 -29.90
N VAL A 684 11.62 24.30 -29.94
CA VAL A 684 11.00 25.02 -31.07
C VAL A 684 11.78 26.31 -31.33
N ARG A 685 12.08 27.09 -30.29
CA ARG A 685 12.89 28.31 -30.42
C ARG A 685 14.25 28.02 -31.05
N THR A 686 14.91 26.95 -30.62
CA THR A 686 16.21 26.55 -31.18
C THR A 686 16.09 26.22 -32.67
N ARG A 687 15.01 25.54 -33.11
CA ARG A 687 14.78 25.25 -34.53
C ARG A 687 14.54 26.55 -35.33
N PHE A 688 13.82 27.52 -34.79
CA PHE A 688 13.69 28.84 -35.40
C PHE A 688 15.06 29.55 -35.49
N GLU A 689 15.89 29.48 -34.48
CA GLU A 689 17.24 30.02 -34.53
C GLU A 689 18.11 29.32 -35.60
N VAL A 690 17.94 28.01 -35.80
CA VAL A 690 18.60 27.29 -36.92
C VAL A 690 18.11 27.84 -38.25
N LEU A 691 16.81 27.98 -38.47
CA LEU A 691 16.26 28.56 -39.69
C LEU A 691 16.76 29.99 -39.96
N LYS A 692 16.90 30.80 -38.90
CA LYS A 692 17.48 32.13 -39.03
C LYS A 692 18.96 32.06 -39.45
N ARG A 693 19.71 31.09 -38.94
CA ARG A 693 21.10 30.86 -39.39
C ARG A 693 21.13 30.34 -40.83
N ASP A 694 20.22 29.47 -41.21
CA ASP A 694 20.07 28.98 -42.59
C ASP A 694 19.76 30.11 -43.55
N ALA A 695 18.92 31.08 -43.17
CA ALA A 695 18.68 32.29 -43.95
C ALA A 695 19.97 33.12 -44.16
N TRP A 696 20.81 33.26 -43.13
CA TRP A 696 22.08 33.90 -43.26
C TRP A 696 23.05 33.10 -44.13
N VAL A 697 23.11 31.78 -43.98
CA VAL A 697 23.93 30.90 -44.80
C VAL A 697 23.52 31.01 -46.27
N SER A 698 22.22 30.96 -46.53
CA SER A 698 21.65 31.09 -47.90
C SER A 698 22.00 32.46 -48.51
N TYR A 699 21.92 33.53 -47.74
CA TYR A 699 22.34 34.85 -48.14
C TYR A 699 23.79 34.90 -48.58
N TRP A 700 24.71 34.41 -47.71
CA TRP A 700 26.14 34.44 -48.01
C TRP A 700 26.53 33.52 -49.18
N GLN A 701 25.88 32.38 -49.32
CA GLN A 701 26.06 31.46 -50.43
C GLN A 701 25.61 32.09 -51.74
N ALA A 702 24.44 32.71 -51.75
CA ALA A 702 23.91 33.36 -52.93
C ALA A 702 24.77 34.58 -53.33
N LEU A 703 25.23 35.35 -52.32
CA LEU A 703 26.12 36.46 -52.59
C LEU A 703 27.48 36.01 -53.17
N ALA A 704 28.03 34.92 -52.62
CA ALA A 704 29.29 34.33 -53.12
C ALA A 704 29.18 33.82 -54.56
N THR A 705 27.99 33.45 -55.03
CA THR A 705 27.71 33.03 -56.41
C THR A 705 27.34 34.18 -57.35
N GLY A 706 27.47 35.44 -56.85
CA GLY A 706 27.28 36.66 -57.65
C GLY A 706 25.88 37.21 -57.71
N GLY A 707 25.03 36.90 -56.77
CA GLY A 707 23.69 37.44 -56.59
C GLY A 707 23.70 38.96 -56.21
N ASP A 708 22.61 39.65 -56.48
CA ASP A 708 22.44 41.07 -56.11
C ASP A 708 22.31 41.24 -54.58
N GLU A 709 23.28 41.93 -53.98
CA GLU A 709 23.38 42.16 -52.58
C GLU A 709 22.12 42.81 -51.96
N THR A 710 21.55 43.77 -52.61
CA THR A 710 20.38 44.55 -52.14
C THR A 710 19.12 43.65 -52.13
N GLN A 711 18.92 42.90 -53.18
CA GLN A 711 17.77 41.93 -53.25
C GLN A 711 17.94 40.78 -52.24
N LEU A 712 19.16 40.25 -52.14
CA LEU A 712 19.45 39.18 -51.21
C LEU A 712 19.35 39.62 -49.73
N ALA A 713 19.81 40.84 -49.41
CA ALA A 713 19.65 41.42 -48.07
C ALA A 713 18.15 41.62 -47.75
N THR A 714 17.36 42.17 -48.71
CA THR A 714 15.93 42.33 -48.51
C THR A 714 15.22 40.99 -48.32
N LEU A 715 15.57 39.96 -49.08
CA LEU A 715 15.02 38.64 -48.93
C LEU A 715 15.37 38.03 -47.57
N ARG A 716 16.64 38.14 -47.16
CA ARG A 716 17.09 37.71 -45.86
C ARG A 716 16.31 38.39 -44.73
N ASP A 717 16.24 39.70 -44.78
CA ASP A 717 15.62 40.50 -43.72
C ASP A 717 14.13 40.25 -43.64
N THR A 718 13.46 40.08 -44.80
CA THR A 718 12.05 39.68 -44.85
C THR A 718 11.85 38.27 -44.29
N THR A 719 12.75 37.34 -44.59
CA THR A 719 12.73 35.98 -44.07
C THR A 719 12.94 35.96 -42.56
N LEU A 720 13.92 36.72 -42.05
CA LEU A 720 14.19 36.82 -40.61
C LEU A 720 13.00 37.44 -39.86
N ALA A 721 12.42 38.52 -40.37
CA ALA A 721 11.23 39.16 -39.77
C ALA A 721 10.04 38.18 -39.77
N GLY A 722 9.84 37.42 -40.87
CA GLY A 722 8.79 36.43 -40.96
C GLY A 722 8.99 35.26 -39.96
N LEU A 723 10.24 34.85 -39.72
CA LEU A 723 10.56 33.83 -38.71
C LEU A 723 10.35 34.34 -37.28
N ASP A 724 10.68 35.62 -37.03
CA ASP A 724 10.43 36.25 -35.73
C ASP A 724 8.95 36.35 -35.40
N ASP A 725 8.15 36.79 -36.41
CA ASP A 725 6.68 36.89 -36.27
C ASP A 725 6.03 35.50 -36.10
N ASP A 726 6.48 34.52 -36.85
CA ASP A 726 6.01 33.14 -36.72
C ASP A 726 6.37 32.54 -35.35
N PHE A 727 7.59 32.79 -34.85
CA PHE A 727 7.95 32.31 -33.51
C PHE A 727 7.14 33.02 -32.42
N ALA A 728 6.96 34.33 -32.51
CA ALA A 728 6.15 35.09 -31.57
C ALA A 728 4.71 34.53 -31.53
N PHE A 729 4.16 34.20 -32.71
CA PHE A 729 2.84 33.60 -32.81
C PHE A 729 2.79 32.20 -32.16
N VAL A 730 3.73 31.33 -32.47
CA VAL A 730 3.83 29.98 -31.86
C VAL A 730 3.97 30.09 -30.34
N ALA A 731 4.82 31.00 -29.85
CA ALA A 731 4.98 31.24 -28.42
C ALA A 731 3.70 31.76 -27.77
N HIS A 732 2.97 32.60 -28.46
CA HIS A 732 1.62 33.05 -28.00
C HIS A 732 0.63 31.89 -27.94
N CYS A 733 0.61 31.04 -28.98
CA CYS A 733 -0.24 29.84 -29.01
C CYS A 733 0.11 28.81 -27.93
N ASN A 734 1.38 28.79 -27.46
CA ASN A 734 1.81 27.91 -26.38
C ASN A 734 1.16 28.27 -25.02
N LEU A 735 0.78 29.52 -24.85
CA LEU A 735 0.03 29.97 -23.67
C LEU A 735 -1.42 29.46 -23.76
N GLY A 736 -1.97 29.00 -22.64
CA GLY A 736 -3.38 28.58 -22.59
C GLY A 736 -4.33 29.77 -22.84
N ALA A 737 -5.27 29.61 -23.75
CA ALA A 737 -6.31 30.62 -24.06
C ALA A 737 -7.71 30.08 -23.73
N GLU A 738 -8.69 30.98 -23.61
CA GLU A 738 -10.10 30.57 -23.42
C GLU A 738 -10.73 30.04 -24.71
N ALA A 739 -10.28 30.52 -25.84
CA ALA A 739 -10.62 30.01 -27.18
C ALA A 739 -9.52 30.37 -28.17
N MET A 740 -9.25 29.49 -29.12
CA MET A 740 -8.34 29.68 -30.23
C MET A 740 -9.19 29.87 -31.49
N ALA A 741 -8.92 30.92 -32.26
CA ALA A 741 -9.65 31.19 -33.49
C ALA A 741 -9.24 30.19 -34.59
N GLU A 742 -10.15 29.89 -35.52
CA GLU A 742 -9.87 29.01 -36.64
C GLU A 742 -8.74 29.53 -37.54
N ALA A 743 -8.62 30.84 -37.66
CA ALA A 743 -7.53 31.50 -38.40
C ALA A 743 -6.15 31.19 -37.74
N ASP A 744 -6.10 31.11 -36.40
CA ASP A 744 -4.88 30.77 -35.66
C ASP A 744 -4.48 29.34 -35.88
N LEU A 745 -5.44 28.41 -35.92
CA LEU A 745 -5.20 27.01 -36.23
C LEU A 745 -4.60 26.84 -37.63
N LEU A 746 -5.15 27.53 -38.62
CA LEU A 746 -4.65 27.50 -39.99
C LEU A 746 -3.23 28.11 -40.09
N ARG A 747 -2.97 29.17 -39.38
CA ARG A 747 -1.63 29.78 -39.35
C ARG A 747 -0.61 28.85 -38.68
N LEU A 748 -0.99 28.17 -37.59
CA LEU A 748 -0.13 27.15 -36.97
C LEU A 748 0.22 26.03 -37.95
N GLU A 749 -0.77 25.53 -38.70
CA GLU A 749 -0.54 24.49 -39.72
C GLU A 749 0.41 24.95 -40.81
N GLN A 750 0.32 26.21 -41.27
CA GLN A 750 1.24 26.78 -42.25
C GLN A 750 2.66 26.88 -41.69
N ILE A 751 2.83 27.36 -40.46
CA ILE A 751 4.13 27.45 -39.80
C ILE A 751 4.71 26.05 -39.57
N ALA A 752 3.90 25.07 -39.20
CA ALA A 752 4.34 23.69 -38.99
C ALA A 752 4.95 23.07 -40.26
N GLN A 753 4.45 23.46 -41.47
CA GLN A 753 4.99 22.96 -42.75
C GLN A 753 6.37 23.57 -43.10
N ARG A 754 6.82 24.63 -42.43
CA ARG A 754 8.21 25.09 -42.62
C ARG A 754 9.17 23.94 -42.29
N ARG A 755 10.23 23.82 -43.07
CA ARG A 755 11.18 22.73 -42.95
C ARG A 755 12.53 23.21 -42.49
N TRP A 756 13.14 22.44 -41.64
CA TRP A 756 14.51 22.64 -41.18
C TRP A 756 15.32 21.37 -41.42
N GLN A 757 16.62 21.53 -41.49
CA GLN A 757 17.52 20.43 -41.74
C GLN A 757 18.13 19.89 -40.47
N ARG A 758 17.87 18.60 -40.18
CA ARG A 758 18.52 17.89 -39.09
C ARG A 758 19.68 17.04 -39.64
N THR A 759 20.87 17.19 -39.04
CA THR A 759 22.08 16.47 -39.39
C THR A 759 22.53 15.46 -38.35
N LEU A 760 21.99 15.55 -37.14
CA LEU A 760 22.30 14.64 -36.06
C LEU A 760 21.21 13.55 -35.95
N ASP A 761 21.62 12.35 -35.58
CA ASP A 761 20.69 11.25 -35.36
C ASP A 761 19.90 11.47 -34.06
N ASP A 762 18.56 11.48 -34.16
CA ASP A 762 17.63 11.65 -33.03
C ASP A 762 17.47 10.39 -32.17
N ARG A 763 18.11 9.27 -32.54
CA ARG A 763 18.11 8.02 -31.79
C ARG A 763 19.29 7.88 -30.84
N LEU A 764 20.27 8.79 -30.94
CA LEU A 764 21.43 8.80 -30.06
C LEU A 764 21.09 9.48 -28.73
N GLY A 765 21.40 8.81 -27.62
CA GLY A 765 21.24 9.37 -26.28
C GLY A 765 19.81 9.36 -25.74
N VAL A 766 18.88 8.71 -26.40
CA VAL A 766 17.48 8.56 -25.95
C VAL A 766 17.32 7.33 -25.06
N SER A 767 16.27 7.31 -24.28
CA SER A 767 15.94 6.15 -23.45
C SER A 767 15.60 4.92 -24.28
N TRP A 768 15.73 3.74 -23.68
CA TRP A 768 15.36 2.48 -24.36
C TRP A 768 13.89 2.48 -24.83
N GLU A 769 12.98 3.00 -24.00
CA GLU A 769 11.56 3.09 -24.38
C GLU A 769 11.32 4.01 -25.56
N GLU A 770 12.02 5.15 -25.59
CA GLU A 770 11.93 6.08 -26.71
C GLU A 770 12.51 5.49 -27.98
N ASN A 771 13.67 4.85 -27.89
CA ASN A 771 14.28 4.14 -29.01
C ASN A 771 13.37 3.03 -29.53
N ARG A 772 12.69 2.28 -28.65
CA ARG A 772 11.69 1.27 -29.04
C ARG A 772 10.54 1.89 -29.82
N ARG A 773 10.01 3.03 -29.41
CA ARG A 773 8.96 3.74 -30.16
C ARG A 773 9.47 4.21 -31.53
N GLN A 774 10.66 4.79 -31.57
CA GLN A 774 11.29 5.23 -32.82
C GLN A 774 11.62 4.07 -33.77
N SER A 775 11.85 2.87 -33.26
CA SER A 775 12.17 1.68 -34.10
C SER A 775 11.01 1.20 -34.99
N HIS A 776 9.78 1.67 -34.72
CA HIS A 776 8.63 1.40 -35.59
C HIS A 776 8.73 2.13 -36.93
N THR A 777 9.56 3.16 -37.04
CA THR A 777 9.82 3.91 -38.26
C THR A 777 11.27 3.69 -38.67
N PRO A 778 11.55 3.50 -39.99
CA PRO A 778 12.93 3.45 -40.48
C PRO A 778 13.70 4.71 -40.13
N ALA A 779 14.96 4.57 -39.72
CA ALA A 779 15.81 5.73 -39.48
C ALA A 779 15.96 6.55 -40.76
N PRO A 780 15.69 7.86 -40.75
CA PRO A 780 15.87 8.69 -41.92
C PRO A 780 17.34 8.83 -42.26
N VAL A 781 17.65 8.94 -43.54
CA VAL A 781 18.99 9.23 -44.02
C VAL A 781 19.32 10.69 -43.74
N LEU A 782 20.42 10.92 -43.03
CA LEU A 782 20.89 12.26 -42.72
C LEU A 782 21.73 12.87 -43.83
N PRO A 783 21.60 14.17 -44.09
CA PRO A 783 20.71 15.14 -43.47
C PRO A 783 19.25 14.93 -43.87
N VAL A 784 18.33 15.08 -42.90
CA VAL A 784 16.90 14.93 -43.13
C VAL A 784 16.19 16.26 -43.01
N SER A 785 15.25 16.55 -43.94
CA SER A 785 14.39 17.74 -43.89
C SER A 785 13.12 17.40 -43.10
N GLU A 786 12.96 18.02 -41.94
CA GLU A 786 11.83 17.78 -41.05
C GLU A 786 10.90 19.01 -40.99
N PRO A 787 9.59 18.84 -40.76
CA PRO A 787 8.70 19.97 -40.47
C PRO A 787 9.11 20.63 -39.14
N LEU A 788 8.88 21.93 -39.06
CA LEU A 788 9.28 22.75 -37.90
C LEU A 788 8.53 22.35 -36.62
N LEU A 789 7.23 22.07 -36.75
CA LEU A 789 6.40 21.48 -35.70
C LEU A 789 5.86 20.15 -36.23
N ALA A 790 6.12 19.08 -35.49
CA ALA A 790 5.80 17.75 -36.00
C ALA A 790 4.98 16.95 -34.98
N ASP A 791 4.03 16.18 -35.51
CA ASP A 791 3.35 15.12 -34.78
C ASP A 791 3.89 13.79 -35.31
N LYS A 792 4.95 13.30 -34.64
CA LYS A 792 5.64 12.07 -35.03
C LYS A 792 4.98 10.85 -34.39
N PRO A 793 5.05 9.66 -34.98
CA PRO A 793 4.52 8.43 -34.38
C PRO A 793 5.10 8.14 -32.99
N GLU A 794 6.36 8.42 -32.75
CA GLU A 794 7.02 8.25 -31.45
C GLU A 794 6.52 9.19 -30.36
N HIS A 795 5.78 10.25 -30.73
CA HIS A 795 5.11 11.12 -29.78
C HIS A 795 3.85 10.49 -29.18
N LEU A 796 3.37 9.39 -29.75
CA LEU A 796 2.22 8.64 -29.26
C LEU A 796 2.70 7.57 -28.28
N LEU A 797 2.32 7.72 -27.02
CA LEU A 797 2.60 6.73 -25.99
C LEU A 797 1.38 5.83 -25.82
N GLU A 798 1.56 4.57 -26.03
CA GLU A 798 0.49 3.58 -25.89
C GLU A 798 0.07 3.45 -24.41
N ARG A 799 -1.20 3.15 -24.21
CA ARG A 799 -1.78 2.84 -22.94
C ARG A 799 -1.66 1.35 -22.67
N ALA A 800 -1.23 0.97 -21.47
CA ALA A 800 -1.22 -0.43 -21.09
C ALA A 800 -2.65 -0.98 -20.96
N ALA A 801 -2.83 -2.26 -21.24
CA ALA A 801 -4.14 -2.92 -21.13
C ALA A 801 -4.70 -2.84 -19.69
N SER A 802 -3.83 -2.83 -18.68
CA SER A 802 -4.20 -2.66 -17.28
C SER A 802 -4.69 -1.25 -16.91
N GLU A 803 -4.49 -0.27 -17.77
CA GLU A 803 -4.95 1.12 -17.57
C GLU A 803 -6.29 1.40 -18.28
N LEU A 804 -6.84 0.39 -18.96
CA LEU A 804 -8.16 0.48 -19.56
C LEU A 804 -9.24 0.24 -18.50
N ILE A 805 -10.32 0.99 -18.58
CA ILE A 805 -11.52 0.77 -17.78
C ILE A 805 -12.43 -0.17 -18.59
N PRO A 806 -12.68 -1.41 -18.13
CA PRO A 806 -13.60 -2.31 -18.81
C PRO A 806 -15.03 -1.73 -18.84
N GLU A 807 -15.78 -2.03 -19.89
CA GLU A 807 -17.19 -1.58 -19.99
C GLU A 807 -18.06 -2.20 -18.88
N ASP A 808 -17.74 -3.42 -18.46
CA ASP A 808 -18.41 -4.17 -17.39
C ASP A 808 -17.78 -3.97 -16.01
N ASN A 809 -17.04 -2.87 -15.80
CA ASN A 809 -16.41 -2.61 -14.53
C ASN A 809 -17.43 -2.54 -13.37
N PRO A 810 -17.14 -3.16 -12.23
CA PRO A 810 -18.11 -3.27 -11.12
C PRO A 810 -18.45 -1.92 -10.46
N TRP A 811 -17.68 -0.88 -10.76
CA TRP A 811 -17.82 0.45 -10.17
C TRP A 811 -18.74 1.38 -10.98
N GLY A 812 -19.09 0.99 -12.21
CA GLY A 812 -19.94 1.78 -13.10
C GLY A 812 -19.24 3.02 -13.69
N PHE A 813 -17.90 3.02 -13.82
CA PHE A 813 -17.17 4.11 -14.45
C PHE A 813 -17.45 4.19 -15.95
N LYS A 814 -17.67 5.41 -16.44
CA LYS A 814 -18.04 5.72 -17.84
C LYS A 814 -17.15 6.79 -18.46
N LEU A 815 -15.87 6.89 -18.04
CA LEU A 815 -14.94 7.83 -18.65
C LEU A 815 -14.58 7.42 -20.09
N ASP A 816 -14.51 8.40 -20.97
CA ASP A 816 -14.02 8.20 -22.33
C ASP A 816 -12.51 8.05 -22.31
N VAL A 817 -12.04 6.81 -22.45
CA VAL A 817 -10.61 6.49 -22.41
C VAL A 817 -9.98 6.83 -23.75
N PRO A 818 -9.02 7.78 -23.84
CA PRO A 818 -8.30 8.04 -25.08
C PRO A 818 -7.44 6.83 -25.48
N PRO A 819 -7.25 6.61 -26.81
CA PRO A 819 -6.49 5.46 -27.30
C PRO A 819 -5.04 5.45 -26.85
N TYR A 820 -4.46 6.63 -26.64
CA TYR A 820 -3.09 6.78 -26.16
C TYR A 820 -3.05 7.24 -24.71
N LYS A 821 -1.97 6.88 -24.03
CA LYS A 821 -1.69 7.39 -22.67
C LYS A 821 -1.29 8.86 -22.72
N TYR A 822 -0.42 9.20 -23.65
CA TYR A 822 -0.02 10.58 -23.96
C TYR A 822 0.10 10.77 -25.47
N ASN A 823 -0.27 11.94 -25.90
CA ASN A 823 0.09 12.44 -27.24
C ASN A 823 0.98 13.68 -27.06
N ARG A 824 2.27 13.49 -27.33
CA ARG A 824 3.30 14.53 -27.23
C ARG A 824 3.54 15.26 -28.56
N GLY A 825 2.66 15.10 -29.55
CA GLY A 825 2.73 15.84 -30.80
C GLY A 825 2.78 17.35 -30.58
N GLU A 826 3.68 18.04 -31.27
CA GLU A 826 3.88 19.48 -31.04
C GLU A 826 2.70 20.28 -31.58
N LEU A 827 2.32 20.02 -32.85
CA LEU A 827 1.17 20.65 -33.46
C LEU A 827 -0.12 20.26 -32.75
N TYR A 828 -0.28 18.99 -32.40
CA TYR A 828 -1.41 18.49 -31.64
C TYR A 828 -1.62 19.27 -30.32
N ASN A 829 -0.55 19.48 -29.55
CA ASN A 829 -0.60 20.23 -28.29
C ASN A 829 -0.91 21.72 -28.55
N LEU A 830 -0.23 22.36 -29.49
CA LEU A 830 -0.45 23.78 -29.80
C LEU A 830 -1.87 24.09 -30.29
N ARG A 831 -2.53 23.12 -30.95
CA ARG A 831 -3.92 23.24 -31.44
C ARG A 831 -4.99 23.09 -30.38
N ILE A 832 -4.65 22.87 -29.12
CA ILE A 832 -5.65 22.82 -28.04
C ILE A 832 -6.43 24.12 -28.05
N SER A 833 -7.73 24.02 -28.28
CA SER A 833 -8.60 25.20 -28.40
C SER A 833 -8.87 25.91 -27.09
N ARG A 834 -8.85 25.18 -25.96
CA ARG A 834 -9.14 25.73 -24.63
C ARG A 834 -8.22 25.15 -23.58
N GLY A 835 -7.51 26.01 -22.86
CA GLY A 835 -6.56 25.63 -21.81
C GLY A 835 -5.27 25.08 -22.39
N THR A 836 -4.56 24.27 -21.58
CA THR A 836 -3.22 23.74 -21.87
C THR A 836 -3.19 22.23 -22.04
N LEU A 837 -4.24 21.51 -21.59
CA LEU A 837 -4.26 20.06 -21.50
C LEU A 837 -4.77 19.40 -22.77
N THR A 838 -4.06 18.37 -23.24
CA THR A 838 -4.56 17.46 -24.28
C THR A 838 -5.74 16.62 -23.78
N ARG A 839 -6.40 15.90 -24.67
CA ARG A 839 -7.46 14.93 -24.31
C ARG A 839 -6.93 13.83 -23.39
N GLU A 840 -5.72 13.35 -23.65
CA GLU A 840 -5.05 12.34 -22.86
C GLU A 840 -4.71 12.83 -21.45
N GLU A 841 -4.15 14.01 -21.34
CA GLU A 841 -3.82 14.64 -20.06
C GLU A 841 -5.07 14.99 -19.27
N ARG A 842 -6.11 15.48 -19.92
CA ARG A 842 -7.41 15.72 -19.28
C ARG A 842 -8.01 14.43 -18.74
N TYR A 843 -7.90 13.33 -19.50
CA TYR A 843 -8.30 12.02 -18.99
C TYR A 843 -7.49 11.62 -17.75
N ILE A 844 -6.18 11.85 -17.75
CA ILE A 844 -5.31 11.53 -16.59
C ILE A 844 -5.74 12.33 -15.36
N ILE A 845 -6.06 13.62 -15.54
CA ILE A 845 -6.60 14.42 -14.45
C ILE A 845 -7.96 13.86 -14.00
N ASN A 846 -8.92 13.68 -14.93
CA ASN A 846 -10.26 13.17 -14.58
C ASN A 846 -10.22 11.78 -13.94
N HIS A 847 -9.21 10.99 -14.26
CA HIS A 847 -9.01 9.65 -13.70
C HIS A 847 -8.70 9.68 -12.19
N HIS A 848 -8.31 10.84 -11.61
CA HIS A 848 -8.17 10.93 -10.15
C HIS A 848 -9.47 10.59 -9.44
N MET A 849 -10.64 10.87 -10.05
CA MET A 849 -11.94 10.50 -9.47
C MET A 849 -12.15 8.99 -9.39
N VAL A 850 -11.69 8.27 -10.42
CA VAL A 850 -11.67 6.80 -10.39
C VAL A 850 -10.81 6.32 -9.22
N GLN A 851 -9.62 6.90 -9.08
CA GLN A 851 -8.70 6.54 -8.00
C GLN A 851 -9.24 6.94 -6.62
N THR A 852 -9.87 8.10 -6.49
CA THR A 852 -10.55 8.52 -5.25
C THR A 852 -11.57 7.47 -4.82
N ILE A 853 -12.47 7.07 -5.72
CA ILE A 853 -13.50 6.06 -5.40
C ILE A 853 -12.85 4.71 -5.05
N LEU A 854 -11.88 4.26 -5.83
CA LEU A 854 -11.17 2.99 -5.58
C LEU A 854 -10.44 3.01 -4.24
N MET A 855 -9.69 4.06 -3.95
CA MET A 855 -8.94 4.20 -2.69
C MET A 855 -9.88 4.20 -1.49
N LEU A 856 -10.94 5.01 -1.52
CA LEU A 856 -11.91 5.10 -0.42
C LEU A 856 -12.71 3.81 -0.25
N SER A 857 -13.06 3.13 -1.35
CA SER A 857 -13.80 1.86 -1.28
C SER A 857 -12.95 0.69 -0.76
N HIS A 858 -11.62 0.80 -0.78
CA HIS A 858 -10.73 -0.22 -0.19
C HIS A 858 -10.45 0.03 1.30
N LEU A 859 -10.82 1.19 1.83
CA LEU A 859 -10.69 1.45 3.26
C LEU A 859 -11.76 0.65 4.02
N PRO A 860 -11.38 -0.02 5.11
CA PRO A 860 -12.33 -0.78 5.94
C PRO A 860 -13.16 0.17 6.82
N PHE A 861 -13.97 1.00 6.18
CA PHE A 861 -14.86 1.89 6.91
C PHE A 861 -15.91 1.11 7.71
N PRO A 862 -16.29 1.61 8.90
CA PRO A 862 -17.46 1.11 9.59
C PRO A 862 -18.73 1.34 8.75
N GLU A 863 -19.79 0.58 9.02
CA GLU A 863 -21.00 0.54 8.21
C GLU A 863 -21.62 1.91 7.94
N HIS A 864 -21.60 2.81 8.92
CA HIS A 864 -22.14 4.16 8.80
C HIS A 864 -21.31 5.09 7.89
N LEU A 865 -20.08 4.73 7.54
CA LEU A 865 -19.19 5.50 6.64
C LEU A 865 -19.07 4.88 5.23
N ASN A 866 -19.86 3.87 4.90
CA ASN A 866 -19.82 3.20 3.60
C ASN A 866 -20.14 4.13 2.42
N ASN A 867 -20.86 5.22 2.67
CA ASN A 867 -21.24 6.23 1.67
C ASN A 867 -20.14 7.29 1.40
N VAL A 868 -19.04 7.29 2.16
CA VAL A 868 -17.93 8.26 1.99
C VAL A 868 -17.40 8.25 0.55
N ALA A 869 -17.19 7.06 -0.03
CA ALA A 869 -16.69 6.93 -1.40
C ALA A 869 -17.68 7.44 -2.46
N GLU A 870 -18.98 7.32 -2.23
CA GLU A 870 -20.03 7.86 -3.08
C GLU A 870 -20.07 9.39 -2.98
N ILE A 871 -20.09 9.92 -1.77
CA ILE A 871 -20.14 11.37 -1.52
C ILE A 871 -18.91 12.04 -2.12
N ALA A 872 -17.71 11.55 -1.81
CA ALA A 872 -16.46 12.09 -2.36
C ALA A 872 -16.40 11.92 -3.88
N GLY A 873 -16.87 10.78 -4.40
CA GLY A 873 -16.82 10.44 -5.82
C GLY A 873 -17.78 11.20 -6.71
N GLY A 874 -18.75 11.95 -6.14
CA GLY A 874 -19.78 12.63 -6.90
C GLY A 874 -19.49 14.10 -7.23
N HIS A 875 -18.44 14.72 -6.68
CA HIS A 875 -18.27 16.16 -6.79
C HIS A 875 -17.91 16.68 -8.20
N HIS A 876 -17.46 15.83 -9.10
CA HIS A 876 -17.26 16.15 -10.53
C HIS A 876 -18.38 15.64 -11.44
N GLU A 877 -19.42 15.05 -10.88
CA GLU A 877 -20.63 14.76 -11.63
C GLU A 877 -21.42 16.03 -11.89
N LYS A 878 -22.29 15.99 -12.92
CA LYS A 878 -23.13 17.12 -13.28
C LYS A 878 -24.59 16.74 -13.20
N MET A 879 -25.45 17.71 -12.99
CA MET A 879 -26.90 17.50 -12.82
C MET A 879 -27.55 16.88 -14.05
N ASP A 880 -26.95 17.04 -15.23
CA ASP A 880 -27.43 16.52 -16.52
C ASP A 880 -26.87 15.16 -16.91
N GLY A 881 -26.04 14.54 -16.05
CA GLY A 881 -25.40 13.25 -16.36
C GLY A 881 -24.20 13.31 -17.33
N THR A 882 -23.71 14.52 -17.64
CA THR A 882 -22.52 14.69 -18.51
C THR A 882 -21.20 14.80 -17.72
N GLY A 883 -21.27 14.64 -16.39
CA GLY A 883 -20.11 14.63 -15.50
C GLY A 883 -19.27 13.37 -15.58
N TYR A 884 -18.40 13.22 -14.62
CA TYR A 884 -17.53 12.03 -14.49
C TYR A 884 -17.28 11.71 -13.00
N PRO A 885 -16.95 10.48 -12.64
CA PRO A 885 -16.54 9.34 -13.49
C PRO A 885 -17.69 8.41 -13.91
N LYS A 886 -18.89 8.53 -13.34
CA LYS A 886 -20.00 7.58 -13.55
C LYS A 886 -21.11 8.12 -14.42
N ARG A 887 -21.13 9.41 -14.71
CA ARG A 887 -22.18 10.14 -15.43
C ARG A 887 -23.53 10.05 -14.71
N LEU A 888 -23.50 10.33 -13.40
CA LEU A 888 -24.71 10.36 -12.57
C LEU A 888 -25.54 11.59 -12.87
N THR A 889 -26.85 11.41 -12.87
CA THR A 889 -27.81 12.51 -12.89
C THR A 889 -28.05 13.07 -11.49
N ARG A 890 -28.74 14.22 -11.40
CA ARG A 890 -29.07 14.87 -10.13
C ARG A 890 -29.72 13.92 -9.12
N GLU A 891 -30.65 13.08 -9.58
CA GLU A 891 -31.42 12.16 -8.76
C GLU A 891 -30.59 10.99 -8.26
N GLU A 892 -29.52 10.67 -8.96
CA GLU A 892 -28.60 9.58 -8.60
C GLU A 892 -27.46 10.04 -7.67
N MET A 893 -27.31 11.36 -7.47
CA MET A 893 -26.30 11.94 -6.58
C MET A 893 -26.90 12.26 -5.21
N SER A 894 -26.21 11.90 -4.16
CA SER A 894 -26.57 12.32 -2.80
C SER A 894 -26.48 13.85 -2.64
N LEU A 895 -27.25 14.39 -1.72
CA LEU A 895 -27.20 15.82 -1.43
C LEU A 895 -25.80 16.27 -0.93
N PRO A 896 -25.12 15.51 -0.04
CA PRO A 896 -23.73 15.82 0.35
C PRO A 896 -22.74 15.86 -0.83
N ALA A 897 -22.83 14.97 -1.80
CA ALA A 897 -21.98 15.00 -2.98
C ALA A 897 -22.15 16.29 -3.81
N ARG A 898 -23.40 16.74 -3.98
CA ARG A 898 -23.73 18.01 -4.65
C ARG A 898 -23.28 19.23 -3.86
N MET A 899 -23.24 19.16 -2.52
CA MET A 899 -22.67 20.21 -1.67
C MET A 899 -21.16 20.35 -1.85
N ILE A 900 -20.44 19.22 -1.88
CA ILE A 900 -19.00 19.24 -2.13
C ILE A 900 -18.71 19.81 -3.53
N ALA A 901 -19.51 19.46 -4.54
CA ALA A 901 -19.34 20.01 -5.89
C ALA A 901 -19.44 21.56 -5.92
N ILE A 902 -20.39 22.13 -5.19
CA ILE A 902 -20.51 23.60 -5.07
C ILE A 902 -19.31 24.18 -4.31
N ALA A 903 -18.89 23.52 -3.23
CA ALA A 903 -17.78 23.98 -2.41
C ALA A 903 -16.46 23.96 -3.20
N ASP A 904 -16.19 22.87 -3.91
CA ASP A 904 -14.98 22.72 -4.73
C ASP A 904 -14.93 23.77 -5.85
N ILE A 905 -16.00 23.93 -6.60
CA ILE A 905 -16.08 24.91 -7.68
C ILE A 905 -15.90 26.34 -7.17
N PHE A 906 -16.57 26.69 -6.07
CA PHE A 906 -16.46 28.05 -5.52
C PHE A 906 -15.03 28.33 -5.02
N GLU A 907 -14.45 27.37 -4.30
CA GLU A 907 -13.07 27.46 -3.85
C GLU A 907 -12.12 27.59 -5.03
N ALA A 908 -12.24 26.73 -6.04
CA ALA A 908 -11.40 26.75 -7.24
C ALA A 908 -11.48 28.05 -8.06
N LEU A 909 -12.62 28.75 -8.02
CA LEU A 909 -12.79 30.04 -8.68
C LEU A 909 -12.18 31.19 -7.89
N THR A 910 -12.21 31.13 -6.57
CA THR A 910 -11.80 32.21 -5.66
C THR A 910 -10.38 32.08 -5.12
N ALA A 911 -9.76 30.87 -5.24
CA ALA A 911 -8.40 30.60 -4.78
C ALA A 911 -7.38 31.52 -5.48
N ALA A 912 -6.54 32.18 -4.67
CA ALA A 912 -5.47 33.06 -5.11
C ALA A 912 -4.14 32.32 -5.36
N ASP A 913 -4.06 31.07 -5.00
CA ASP A 913 -2.81 30.27 -4.92
C ASP A 913 -2.34 29.74 -6.30
N ARG A 914 -3.12 29.97 -7.37
CA ARG A 914 -2.81 29.45 -8.73
C ARG A 914 -2.03 30.48 -9.57
N PRO A 915 -0.76 30.23 -9.95
CA PRO A 915 0.09 31.20 -10.65
C PRO A 915 -0.37 31.54 -12.07
N TYR A 916 -1.17 30.64 -12.65
CA TYR A 916 -1.60 30.78 -14.07
C TYR A 916 -2.93 31.50 -14.23
N LYS A 917 -3.63 31.80 -13.14
CA LYS A 917 -4.96 32.42 -13.20
C LYS A 917 -5.09 33.44 -12.06
N LYS A 918 -5.38 34.69 -12.39
CA LYS A 918 -5.72 35.66 -11.35
C LYS A 918 -6.97 35.18 -10.62
N ALA A 919 -6.92 35.21 -9.29
CA ALA A 919 -8.07 34.95 -8.46
C ALA A 919 -9.24 35.84 -8.91
N LYS A 920 -10.42 35.26 -8.98
CA LYS A 920 -11.61 36.01 -9.34
C LYS A 920 -12.15 36.78 -8.13
N ASN A 921 -12.79 37.90 -8.39
CA ASN A 921 -13.56 38.57 -7.37
C ASN A 921 -14.80 37.75 -7.04
N LEU A 922 -15.37 38.01 -5.89
CA LEU A 922 -16.53 37.29 -5.37
C LEU A 922 -17.71 37.32 -6.33
N SER A 923 -18.05 38.53 -6.84
CA SER A 923 -19.14 38.71 -7.82
C SER A 923 -18.91 37.97 -9.13
N GLU A 924 -17.67 37.93 -9.61
CA GLU A 924 -17.28 37.22 -10.84
C GLU A 924 -17.40 35.70 -10.68
N ALA A 925 -16.91 35.17 -9.55
CA ALA A 925 -16.98 33.75 -9.24
C ALA A 925 -18.45 33.28 -9.16
N LEU A 926 -19.28 34.01 -8.43
CA LEU A 926 -20.70 33.69 -8.30
C LEU A 926 -21.47 33.84 -9.62
N ALA A 927 -21.12 34.83 -10.46
CA ALA A 927 -21.70 34.96 -11.79
C ALA A 927 -21.39 33.78 -12.72
N ILE A 928 -20.20 33.17 -12.58
CA ILE A 928 -19.84 31.97 -13.31
C ILE A 928 -20.67 30.80 -12.79
N MET A 929 -20.79 30.63 -11.48
CA MET A 929 -21.59 29.57 -10.87
C MET A 929 -23.07 29.66 -11.23
N ALA A 930 -23.63 30.88 -11.30
CA ALA A 930 -25.00 31.10 -11.78
C ALA A 930 -25.19 30.60 -13.23
N ASN A 931 -24.21 30.78 -14.11
CA ASN A 931 -24.26 30.20 -15.44
C ASN A 931 -24.16 28.66 -15.39
N MET A 932 -23.33 28.13 -14.51
CA MET A 932 -23.19 26.67 -14.32
C MET A 932 -24.49 26.03 -13.81
N CYS A 933 -25.27 26.73 -13.00
CA CYS A 933 -26.63 26.30 -12.63
C CYS A 933 -27.54 26.18 -13.85
N ARG A 934 -27.59 27.22 -14.69
CA ARG A 934 -28.41 27.25 -15.91
C ARG A 934 -27.99 26.15 -16.89
N ASP A 935 -26.70 25.84 -16.94
CA ASP A 935 -26.15 24.81 -17.80
C ASP A 935 -26.21 23.41 -17.14
N ALA A 936 -27.00 23.22 -16.08
CA ALA A 936 -27.18 22.00 -15.31
C ALA A 936 -25.85 21.35 -14.85
N HIS A 937 -24.82 22.15 -14.63
CA HIS A 937 -23.54 21.68 -14.14
C HIS A 937 -23.58 21.46 -12.61
N ILE A 938 -24.16 22.42 -11.86
CA ILE A 938 -24.31 22.35 -10.40
C ILE A 938 -25.79 22.47 -10.02
N ASP A 939 -26.09 22.03 -8.79
CA ASP A 939 -27.47 22.06 -8.27
C ASP A 939 -27.94 23.50 -8.04
N ALA A 940 -28.99 23.90 -8.76
CA ALA A 940 -29.54 25.24 -8.68
C ALA A 940 -30.20 25.55 -7.33
N GLU A 941 -30.87 24.57 -6.69
CA GLU A 941 -31.52 24.77 -5.38
C GLU A 941 -30.47 24.97 -4.28
N LEU A 942 -29.40 24.18 -4.29
CA LEU A 942 -28.28 24.37 -3.38
C LEU A 942 -27.53 25.68 -3.62
N PHE A 943 -27.32 26.07 -4.88
CA PHE A 943 -26.77 27.38 -5.20
C PHE A 943 -27.68 28.50 -4.73
N GLY A 944 -29.00 28.33 -4.89
CA GLY A 944 -29.97 29.25 -4.34
C GLY A 944 -29.81 29.44 -2.83
N LEU A 945 -29.69 28.36 -2.08
CA LEU A 945 -29.44 28.38 -0.64
C LEU A 945 -28.11 29.06 -0.31
N PHE A 946 -27.04 28.71 -1.04
CA PHE A 946 -25.70 29.25 -0.90
C PHE A 946 -25.68 30.77 -0.99
N ILE A 947 -26.52 31.33 -1.88
CA ILE A 947 -26.68 32.79 -2.04
C ILE A 947 -27.61 33.37 -0.99
N SER A 948 -28.79 32.77 -0.77
CA SER A 948 -29.84 33.34 0.09
C SER A 948 -29.47 33.40 1.57
N ASP A 949 -28.80 32.37 2.04
CA ASP A 949 -28.36 32.26 3.44
C ASP A 949 -26.99 32.92 3.69
N GLY A 950 -26.37 33.48 2.63
CA GLY A 950 -25.12 34.22 2.74
C GLY A 950 -23.89 33.32 3.06
N VAL A 951 -23.96 32.01 2.83
CA VAL A 951 -22.84 31.07 3.07
C VAL A 951 -21.58 31.49 2.33
N TYR A 952 -21.75 31.97 1.07
CA TYR A 952 -20.65 32.50 0.27
C TYR A 952 -19.93 33.67 0.92
N LEU A 953 -20.68 34.53 1.60
CA LEU A 953 -20.16 35.74 2.22
C LEU A 953 -19.45 35.42 3.54
N GLU A 954 -20.01 34.51 4.33
CA GLU A 954 -19.37 34.01 5.55
C GLU A 954 -18.01 33.35 5.22
N TYR A 955 -17.98 32.48 4.22
CA TYR A 955 -16.74 31.87 3.75
C TYR A 955 -15.75 32.94 3.24
N ALA A 956 -16.22 33.91 2.44
CA ALA A 956 -15.38 34.97 1.90
C ALA A 956 -14.68 35.76 3.02
N HIS A 957 -15.40 36.13 4.07
CA HIS A 957 -14.81 36.82 5.22
C HIS A 957 -13.79 36.00 6.01
N ARG A 958 -13.90 34.69 5.99
CA ARG A 958 -12.95 33.80 6.71
C ARG A 958 -11.69 33.47 5.91
N PHE A 959 -11.79 33.35 4.58
CA PHE A 959 -10.76 32.71 3.77
C PHE A 959 -10.27 33.53 2.58
N LEU A 960 -11.00 34.55 2.09
CA LEU A 960 -10.57 35.31 0.93
C LEU A 960 -9.81 36.57 1.33
N ASP A 961 -8.96 37.05 0.41
CA ASP A 961 -8.35 38.37 0.54
C ASP A 961 -9.44 39.42 0.52
N PRO A 962 -9.46 40.40 1.44
CA PRO A 962 -10.46 41.47 1.45
C PRO A 962 -10.60 42.20 0.12
N ARG A 963 -9.55 42.22 -0.70
CA ARG A 963 -9.56 42.85 -2.04
C ARG A 963 -10.40 42.08 -3.09
N GLN A 964 -10.71 40.82 -2.82
CA GLN A 964 -11.54 39.97 -3.67
C GLN A 964 -13.04 40.11 -3.33
N ILE A 965 -13.34 40.64 -2.13
CA ILE A 965 -14.70 40.76 -1.65
C ILE A 965 -15.28 42.08 -2.19
N ASP A 966 -15.96 41.97 -3.31
CA ASP A 966 -16.67 43.08 -3.95
C ASP A 966 -18.19 42.99 -3.74
N ALA A 967 -18.92 44.00 -4.19
CA ALA A 967 -20.37 44.05 -4.02
C ALA A 967 -21.06 42.97 -4.87
N VAL A 968 -21.88 42.17 -4.25
CA VAL A 968 -22.67 41.09 -4.87
C VAL A 968 -24.14 41.48 -4.86
N ASP A 969 -24.83 41.28 -5.98
CA ASP A 969 -26.28 41.39 -6.09
C ASP A 969 -26.91 39.98 -6.09
N PRO A 970 -27.45 39.53 -4.94
CA PRO A 970 -28.04 38.19 -4.81
C PRO A 970 -29.24 37.99 -5.76
N ALA A 971 -30.10 38.98 -5.91
CA ALA A 971 -31.29 38.87 -6.76
C ALA A 971 -30.94 38.65 -8.23
N SER A 972 -29.94 39.40 -8.71
CA SER A 972 -29.43 39.26 -10.08
C SER A 972 -28.82 37.87 -10.32
N LEU A 973 -28.09 37.35 -9.33
CA LEU A 973 -27.47 36.00 -9.43
C LEU A 973 -28.51 34.88 -9.45
N LEU A 974 -29.52 34.93 -8.58
CA LEU A 974 -30.60 33.96 -8.55
C LEU A 974 -31.38 33.99 -9.87
N HIS A 975 -31.72 35.16 -10.38
CA HIS A 975 -32.38 35.29 -11.68
C HIS A 975 -31.49 34.69 -12.80
N LYS A 976 -30.18 34.95 -12.80
CA LYS A 976 -29.24 34.43 -13.77
C LYS A 976 -29.11 32.91 -13.69
N ALA A 977 -29.22 32.33 -12.50
CA ALA A 977 -29.25 30.89 -12.26
C ALA A 977 -30.57 30.19 -12.67
N GLY A 978 -31.60 30.99 -13.07
CA GLY A 978 -32.90 30.47 -13.44
C GLY A 978 -33.84 30.23 -12.24
N LEU A 979 -33.51 30.79 -11.08
CA LEU A 979 -34.30 30.70 -9.87
C LEU A 979 -35.21 31.93 -9.74
N THR A 980 -36.45 31.71 -9.38
CA THR A 980 -37.40 32.81 -9.03
C THR A 980 -37.20 33.17 -7.57
N VAL A 981 -36.96 34.45 -7.29
CA VAL A 981 -36.81 35.01 -5.95
C VAL A 981 -38.15 34.97 -5.20
#